data_0a4d87a15edd5e76564fe3fdcb81e191
#
_entry.id   0a4d87a15edd5e76564fe3fdcb81e191
#
_cell.length_a   1.000
_cell.length_b   1.000
_cell.length_c   1.000
_cell.angle_alpha   90.00
_cell.angle_beta   90.00
_cell.angle_gamma   90.00
#
_symmetry.space_group_name_H-M   'P 1'
#
loop_
_entity.id
_entity.type
_entity.pdbx_description
1 polymer ?
#
loop_
_entity_poly.entity_id
_entity_poly.type
_entity_poly.pdbx_seq_one_letter_code
_entity_poly.pdbx_strand_id
1 'polypeptide(L)'
;MRASLLLSVLRPAGPVAVGISLGFTLSLLSVTWVEEPCGPGPPQPGDSELPPRGNTNAARRPNSVQPGSERERPGAGAGTGESWEPRVLPYHPAQPGQATKKAVRTRYISTELGIRQKLLVAVLTSQATLPTLGVAVNRTLGHRLEHVVFLTGARGRRTPSGMAVVALGEERPIGHLHLALRHLLEQHGDDFDWFFLVPDATYTEAHGLDRLAGHLSLASATHLYLGRPQDFIGGDTTPGRYCHGGFGVLLSRTLLQQLRPHLESCRNDIVSARPDEWLGRCILDATGVGCTGDHEGMHYNYLELSPGEPVQEGDPRFRSALTAHPVRDPVHMYQLHKAFARAELDRTYQEIQELQWEIQNTSRLAADGERASAWPVGIPAPSRPASRFEVLRWDYFTEQYAFSCADGSPRCPLRGADQADVADVLGTALEELNRRYQPALQLQKQQLVNGYRRFDPARGMEYTLDLQLEALTPQGGRWPLTRRVQLLRPLSRVEILPVPYVTEASRLTVLLPLAAAERDLASGFLEAFATAALEPGDAAALTLLLLYEPRQAQRAAHSDVFAPVKAHVAELERRFPGARVPWLSVQTAAPSPLRLMDLLSKKHPLDTLFLLAGPDTVLTPDFLNRCRMHAISGWQAFFPMHFQAFHPAVAPPQGPGPPELGRDTGHFDRQAASEACFYNSDYVAARGRLVAASEQEEELLESLDVYELFLRFSNLHVLRAVEPALLQRYRAQPCSARLSEDLYHRCRQSVLEGLGSRTQLAMLLFEQEQGNST
;
A
#
# COMPACT_ATOMS: atom_id res chain seq x y z
N MET A 1 11.63 0.80 61.78
CA MET A 1 12.07 1.77 60.75
C MET A 1 12.40 1.19 59.37
N ARG A 2 12.36 -0.13 59.13
CA ARG A 2 12.67 -0.72 57.81
C ARG A 2 11.44 -1.06 56.92
N ALA A 3 10.24 -1.10 57.47
CA ALA A 3 9.02 -1.42 56.72
C ALA A 3 8.36 -0.21 56.05
N SER A 4 8.57 1.00 56.52
CA SER A 4 7.97 2.23 55.98
C SER A 4 8.70 2.77 54.75
N LEU A 5 9.98 2.43 54.58
CA LEU A 5 10.77 2.81 53.41
C LEU A 5 10.46 1.93 52.15
N LEU A 6 10.10 0.66 52.36
CA LEU A 6 9.71 -0.23 51.27
C LEU A 6 8.33 0.13 50.68
N LEU A 7 7.41 0.64 51.49
CA LEU A 7 6.09 1.07 51.07
C LEU A 7 6.11 2.42 50.30
N SER A 8 7.10 3.27 50.51
CA SER A 8 7.21 4.55 49.81
C SER A 8 7.81 4.40 48.38
N VAL A 9 8.60 3.34 48.15
CA VAL A 9 9.19 3.05 46.84
C VAL A 9 8.23 2.25 45.94
N LEU A 10 7.30 1.49 46.54
CA LEU A 10 6.33 0.68 45.81
C LEU A 10 5.07 1.47 45.36
N ARG A 11 4.78 2.62 45.95
CA ARG A 11 3.60 3.43 45.60
C ARG A 11 3.59 4.01 44.18
N PRO A 12 4.69 4.48 43.56
CA PRO A 12 4.65 4.96 42.17
C PRO A 12 4.70 3.83 41.15
N ALA A 13 5.14 2.62 41.50
CA ALA A 13 5.26 1.49 40.57
C ALA A 13 3.95 0.69 40.41
N GLY A 14 3.00 0.81 41.34
CA GLY A 14 1.73 0.09 41.29
C GLY A 14 0.87 0.37 40.07
N PRO A 15 0.60 1.65 39.73
CA PRO A 15 -0.21 1.98 38.56
C PRO A 15 0.41 1.56 37.22
N VAL A 16 1.75 1.63 37.13
CA VAL A 16 2.49 1.22 35.92
C VAL A 16 2.46 -0.30 35.77
N ALA A 17 2.64 -1.05 36.83
CA ALA A 17 2.54 -2.51 36.81
C ALA A 17 1.13 -2.98 36.48
N VAL A 18 0.09 -2.31 36.98
CA VAL A 18 -1.32 -2.60 36.65
C VAL A 18 -1.64 -2.20 35.22
N GLY A 19 -1.14 -1.08 34.72
CA GLY A 19 -1.32 -0.66 33.34
C GLY A 19 -0.64 -1.61 32.35
N ILE A 20 0.56 -2.07 32.64
CA ILE A 20 1.29 -3.04 31.81
C ILE A 20 0.60 -4.40 31.84
N SER A 21 0.13 -4.87 33.02
CA SER A 21 -0.59 -6.15 33.12
C SER A 21 -1.96 -6.10 32.43
N LEU A 22 -2.71 -5.00 32.55
CA LEU A 22 -3.97 -4.79 31.82
C LEU A 22 -3.77 -4.65 30.32
N GLY A 23 -2.73 -3.94 29.87
CA GLY A 23 -2.36 -3.84 28.47
C GLY A 23 -1.98 -5.20 27.87
N PHE A 24 -1.23 -6.01 28.63
CA PHE A 24 -0.84 -7.36 28.22
C PHE A 24 -2.03 -8.33 28.18
N THR A 25 -2.93 -8.28 29.16
CA THR A 25 -4.15 -9.10 29.18
C THR A 25 -5.14 -8.69 28.10
N LEU A 26 -5.31 -7.41 27.81
CA LEU A 26 -6.14 -6.93 26.70
C LEU A 26 -5.54 -7.29 25.34
N SER A 27 -4.22 -7.22 25.19
CA SER A 27 -3.54 -7.67 23.97
C SER A 27 -3.63 -9.18 23.76
N LEU A 28 -3.61 -9.98 24.84
CA LEU A 28 -3.81 -11.43 24.76
C LEU A 28 -5.27 -11.83 24.52
N LEU A 29 -6.23 -11.02 24.98
CA LEU A 29 -7.66 -11.23 24.72
C LEU A 29 -8.09 -10.81 23.32
N SER A 30 -7.31 -9.95 22.64
CA SER A 30 -7.54 -9.60 21.25
C SER A 30 -6.99 -10.61 20.23
N VAL A 31 -6.20 -11.58 20.69
CA VAL A 31 -5.76 -12.72 19.88
C VAL A 31 -6.82 -13.80 19.99
N THR A 32 -7.74 -13.85 19.04
CA THR A 32 -8.68 -14.97 18.90
C THR A 32 -7.90 -16.23 18.57
N TRP A 33 -7.75 -17.10 19.55
CA TRP A 33 -7.29 -18.47 19.33
C TRP A 33 -8.43 -19.22 18.63
N VAL A 34 -8.30 -19.42 17.33
CA VAL A 34 -9.17 -20.35 16.61
C VAL A 34 -8.57 -21.75 16.86
N GLU A 35 -9.12 -22.44 17.85
CA GLU A 35 -8.97 -23.89 17.93
C GLU A 35 -9.84 -24.52 16.84
N GLU A 36 -9.22 -25.07 15.81
CA GLU A 36 -9.91 -25.91 14.83
C GLU A 36 -10.26 -27.27 15.49
N PRO A 37 -11.55 -27.63 15.57
CA PRO A 37 -11.91 -29.01 15.90
C PRO A 37 -11.64 -29.91 14.67
N CYS A 38 -10.85 -30.95 14.86
CA CYS A 38 -10.68 -32.01 13.87
C CYS A 38 -11.99 -32.78 13.64
N GLY A 39 -12.61 -32.58 12.46
CA GLY A 39 -13.70 -33.40 11.97
C GLY A 39 -13.97 -33.12 10.49
N PRO A 40 -14.18 -34.15 9.64
CA PRO A 40 -14.40 -33.94 8.21
C PRO A 40 -15.85 -33.58 7.94
N GLY A 41 -16.09 -32.31 7.54
CA GLY A 41 -17.34 -31.85 6.99
C GLY A 41 -17.19 -31.41 5.52
N PRO A 42 -18.25 -31.45 4.71
CA PRO A 42 -18.17 -31.20 3.27
C PRO A 42 -17.87 -29.73 2.94
N PRO A 43 -17.28 -29.44 1.78
CA PRO A 43 -16.82 -28.10 1.45
C PRO A 43 -17.98 -27.14 1.16
N GLN A 44 -18.06 -26.05 1.89
CA GLN A 44 -18.84 -24.86 1.52
C GLN A 44 -17.98 -23.87 0.72
N PRO A 45 -18.56 -23.07 -0.19
CA PRO A 45 -17.82 -22.18 -1.08
C PRO A 45 -17.26 -20.97 -0.34
N GLY A 46 -15.97 -20.79 -0.53
CA GLY A 46 -15.00 -19.93 0.08
C GLY A 46 -15.32 -18.48 0.35
N ASP A 47 -15.10 -18.13 1.59
CA ASP A 47 -14.73 -16.78 1.98
C ASP A 47 -13.31 -16.53 1.52
N SER A 48 -13.14 -15.55 0.60
CA SER A 48 -11.84 -15.07 0.19
C SER A 48 -11.31 -14.11 1.25
N GLU A 49 -10.75 -14.65 2.33
CA GLU A 49 -9.88 -13.87 3.20
C GLU A 49 -8.69 -13.35 2.39
N LEU A 50 -8.49 -12.05 2.43
CA LEU A 50 -7.24 -11.42 2.04
C LEU A 50 -6.11 -12.09 2.82
N PRO A 51 -5.05 -12.56 2.16
CA PRO A 51 -3.93 -13.12 2.87
C PRO A 51 -3.35 -12.08 3.83
N PRO A 52 -2.97 -12.48 5.05
CA PRO A 52 -2.25 -11.59 5.95
C PRO A 52 -1.01 -11.05 5.22
N ARG A 53 -0.72 -9.78 5.41
CA ARG A 53 0.50 -9.12 4.91
C ARG A 53 1.73 -9.84 5.47
N GLY A 54 2.17 -10.84 4.80
CA GLY A 54 3.33 -11.63 5.14
C GLY A 54 3.93 -12.19 3.86
N ASN A 55 5.09 -11.72 3.48
CA ASN A 55 6.08 -12.36 2.62
C ASN A 55 5.58 -13.23 1.45
N THR A 56 4.67 -12.75 0.64
CA THR A 56 4.32 -13.44 -0.61
C THR A 56 5.08 -12.92 -1.83
N ASN A 57 6.08 -12.05 -1.65
CA ASN A 57 6.91 -11.57 -2.75
C ASN A 57 8.12 -12.45 -3.06
N ALA A 58 8.27 -13.58 -2.36
CA ALA A 58 9.22 -14.58 -2.80
C ALA A 58 8.70 -15.25 -4.08
N ALA A 59 9.12 -14.70 -5.20
CA ALA A 59 9.32 -15.35 -6.47
C ALA A 59 8.28 -16.42 -6.87
N ARG A 60 7.13 -16.04 -7.33
CA ARG A 60 6.49 -16.81 -8.39
C ARG A 60 6.95 -16.25 -9.75
N ARG A 61 8.15 -16.61 -10.15
CA ARG A 61 8.43 -16.67 -11.60
C ARG A 61 7.47 -17.70 -12.19
N PRO A 62 6.76 -17.40 -13.26
CA PRO A 62 5.94 -18.38 -13.94
C PRO A 62 6.83 -19.55 -14.35
N ASN A 63 6.40 -20.78 -14.02
CA ASN A 63 7.02 -21.99 -14.51
C ASN A 63 7.24 -21.86 -16.02
N SER A 64 8.49 -22.00 -16.42
CA SER A 64 8.85 -22.19 -17.81
C SER A 64 8.12 -23.43 -18.33
N VAL A 65 7.10 -23.20 -19.12
CA VAL A 65 6.52 -24.25 -19.97
C VAL A 65 7.61 -24.56 -21.00
N GLN A 66 8.10 -25.79 -21.00
CA GLN A 66 8.97 -26.29 -22.07
C GLN A 66 8.28 -26.08 -23.42
N PRO A 67 8.94 -25.53 -24.43
CA PRO A 67 8.38 -25.42 -25.76
C PRO A 67 8.41 -26.81 -26.41
N GLY A 68 7.24 -27.31 -26.80
CA GLY A 68 7.12 -28.33 -27.80
C GLY A 68 7.76 -27.86 -29.10
N SER A 69 8.55 -28.71 -29.67
CA SER A 69 9.33 -28.53 -30.88
C SER A 69 8.45 -28.12 -32.09
N GLU A 70 8.65 -26.93 -32.61
CA GLU A 70 8.45 -26.68 -34.04
C GLU A 70 9.59 -25.79 -34.57
N ARG A 71 10.22 -26.32 -35.62
CA ARG A 71 11.34 -25.75 -36.33
C ARG A 71 10.88 -24.56 -37.16
N GLU A 72 11.45 -23.38 -36.97
CA GLU A 72 11.67 -22.43 -38.06
C GLU A 72 13.03 -21.72 -37.95
N ARG A 73 13.61 -21.45 -39.15
CA ARG A 73 14.99 -21.11 -39.39
C ARG A 73 15.31 -19.65 -39.12
N PRO A 74 16.60 -19.28 -38.94
CA PRO A 74 17.03 -17.99 -38.45
C PRO A 74 17.15 -16.95 -39.54
N GLY A 75 16.59 -15.77 -39.29
CA GLY A 75 16.93 -14.53 -39.96
C GLY A 75 17.79 -13.68 -39.06
N ALA A 76 18.99 -13.36 -39.53
CA ALA A 76 19.97 -12.56 -38.83
C ALA A 76 19.57 -11.10 -38.70
N GLY A 77 19.69 -10.55 -37.49
CA GLY A 77 19.56 -9.14 -37.23
C GLY A 77 20.00 -8.85 -35.82
N ALA A 78 21.26 -8.40 -35.66
CA ALA A 78 21.81 -7.99 -34.39
C ALA A 78 21.11 -6.75 -33.87
N GLY A 79 20.56 -6.85 -32.66
CA GLY A 79 20.06 -5.73 -31.90
C GLY A 79 19.87 -6.20 -30.46
N THR A 80 20.87 -5.96 -29.61
CA THR A 80 20.80 -6.14 -28.16
C THR A 80 19.88 -5.07 -27.57
N GLY A 81 18.57 -5.30 -27.63
CA GLY A 81 17.57 -4.61 -26.85
C GLY A 81 16.78 -5.65 -26.11
N GLU A 82 16.98 -5.75 -24.79
CA GLU A 82 16.08 -6.51 -23.95
C GLU A 82 14.67 -5.91 -24.12
N SER A 83 13.79 -6.70 -24.76
CA SER A 83 12.37 -6.34 -24.93
C SER A 83 11.69 -6.46 -23.57
N TRP A 84 11.42 -5.33 -22.96
CA TRP A 84 10.66 -5.19 -21.70
C TRP A 84 9.15 -5.26 -21.92
N GLU A 85 8.67 -6.07 -22.84
CA GLU A 85 7.24 -6.27 -23.02
C GLU A 85 6.67 -7.10 -21.85
N PRO A 86 5.74 -6.55 -21.06
CA PRO A 86 5.03 -7.32 -20.06
C PRO A 86 4.21 -8.41 -20.75
N ARG A 87 4.53 -9.67 -20.50
CA ARG A 87 3.75 -10.80 -21.03
C ARG A 87 2.37 -10.79 -20.39
N VAL A 88 1.39 -10.36 -21.11
CA VAL A 88 -0.01 -10.61 -20.79
C VAL A 88 -0.28 -12.09 -21.02
N LEU A 89 -0.50 -12.85 -19.95
CA LEU A 89 -0.91 -14.25 -20.08
C LEU A 89 -2.34 -14.29 -20.63
N PRO A 90 -2.58 -15.01 -21.74
CA PRO A 90 -3.93 -15.10 -22.28
C PRO A 90 -4.86 -15.75 -21.27
N TYR A 91 -6.02 -15.15 -21.05
CA TYR A 91 -7.08 -15.73 -20.24
C TYR A 91 -7.65 -16.97 -20.92
N HIS A 92 -7.56 -18.09 -20.25
CA HIS A 92 -8.31 -19.27 -20.60
C HIS A 92 -9.52 -19.39 -19.66
N PRO A 93 -10.78 -19.43 -20.18
CA PRO A 93 -11.93 -19.60 -19.32
C PRO A 93 -11.74 -20.92 -18.51
N ALA A 94 -11.91 -20.83 -17.20
CA ALA A 94 -11.78 -21.97 -16.32
C ALA A 94 -12.85 -23.00 -16.64
N GLN A 95 -12.46 -24.24 -16.80
CA GLN A 95 -13.41 -25.35 -16.85
C GLN A 95 -14.08 -25.49 -15.49
N PRO A 96 -15.38 -25.86 -15.43
CA PRO A 96 -16.10 -25.99 -14.17
C PRO A 96 -15.35 -26.95 -13.23
N GLY A 97 -14.87 -26.47 -12.10
CA GLY A 97 -14.13 -27.23 -11.10
C GLY A 97 -12.64 -26.89 -10.94
N GLN A 98 -12.06 -26.02 -11.75
CA GLN A 98 -10.70 -25.52 -11.53
C GLN A 98 -10.71 -24.14 -10.87
N ALA A 99 -10.03 -24.01 -9.73
CA ALA A 99 -9.80 -22.71 -9.10
C ALA A 99 -9.05 -21.78 -10.07
N THR A 100 -9.66 -20.66 -10.42
CA THR A 100 -9.08 -19.65 -11.30
C THR A 100 -7.80 -19.10 -10.65
N LYS A 101 -6.64 -19.31 -11.30
CA LYS A 101 -5.41 -18.62 -10.87
C LYS A 101 -5.58 -17.14 -11.16
N LYS A 102 -5.75 -16.35 -10.10
CA LYS A 102 -5.72 -14.89 -10.19
C LYS A 102 -4.37 -14.46 -10.77
N ALA A 103 -4.36 -13.87 -11.96
CA ALA A 103 -3.18 -13.17 -12.46
C ALA A 103 -3.04 -11.85 -11.72
N VAL A 104 -2.38 -11.87 -10.56
CA VAL A 104 -2.06 -10.66 -9.81
C VAL A 104 -0.74 -10.13 -10.34
N ARG A 105 -0.73 -8.92 -10.89
CA ARG A 105 0.52 -8.19 -11.16
C ARG A 105 1.12 -7.77 -9.83
N THR A 106 2.08 -8.52 -9.35
CA THR A 106 2.86 -8.20 -8.14
C THR A 106 4.30 -7.86 -8.53
N ARG A 107 4.50 -6.81 -9.31
CA ARG A 107 5.84 -6.25 -9.46
C ARG A 107 5.88 -4.93 -8.72
N TYR A 108 6.89 -4.78 -7.88
CA TYR A 108 7.16 -3.51 -7.20
C TYR A 108 7.95 -2.61 -8.15
N ILE A 109 7.72 -1.31 -8.06
CA ILE A 109 8.43 -0.30 -8.83
C ILE A 109 9.96 -0.38 -8.61
N SER A 110 10.39 -0.77 -7.42
CA SER A 110 11.82 -0.99 -7.10
C SER A 110 12.46 -2.06 -7.98
N THR A 111 11.76 -3.17 -8.23
CA THR A 111 12.27 -4.26 -9.09
C THR A 111 12.37 -3.80 -10.55
N GLU A 112 11.40 -3.03 -11.03
CA GLU A 112 11.41 -2.50 -12.41
C GLU A 112 12.48 -1.42 -12.63
N LEU A 113 12.77 -0.62 -11.61
CA LEU A 113 13.84 0.37 -11.63
C LEU A 113 15.24 -0.24 -11.39
N GLY A 114 15.34 -1.55 -11.19
CA GLY A 114 16.61 -2.23 -10.87
C GLY A 114 17.13 -1.90 -9.47
N ILE A 115 16.30 -1.37 -8.59
CA ILE A 115 16.65 -1.11 -7.18
C ILE A 115 16.68 -2.45 -6.46
N ARG A 116 17.85 -2.84 -6.00
CA ARG A 116 18.03 -4.08 -5.24
C ARG A 116 17.50 -3.94 -3.81
N GLN A 117 17.03 -5.05 -3.28
CA GLN A 117 16.65 -5.17 -1.88
C GLN A 117 17.93 -5.28 -1.01
N LYS A 118 17.83 -4.79 0.23
CA LYS A 118 18.98 -4.74 1.13
C LYS A 118 19.46 -6.14 1.53
N LEU A 119 18.58 -6.98 2.05
CA LEU A 119 18.92 -8.22 2.74
C LEU A 119 17.94 -9.35 2.43
N LEU A 120 18.49 -10.53 2.09
CA LEU A 120 17.78 -11.80 2.06
C LEU A 120 18.29 -12.71 3.20
N VAL A 121 17.39 -13.21 4.03
CA VAL A 121 17.71 -14.19 5.05
C VAL A 121 17.36 -15.60 4.55
N ALA A 122 18.35 -16.48 4.46
CA ALA A 122 18.21 -17.87 4.07
C ALA A 122 18.37 -18.77 5.29
N VAL A 123 17.28 -19.37 5.75
CA VAL A 123 17.26 -20.25 6.92
C VAL A 123 17.44 -21.69 6.43
N LEU A 124 18.56 -22.29 6.85
CA LEU A 124 18.84 -23.72 6.57
C LEU A 124 18.10 -24.58 7.58
N THR A 125 17.21 -25.42 7.10
CA THR A 125 16.36 -26.27 7.95
C THR A 125 16.24 -27.69 7.40
N SER A 126 15.78 -28.61 8.23
CA SER A 126 15.45 -29.97 7.84
C SER A 126 13.94 -30.21 7.85
N GLN A 127 13.49 -31.30 7.19
CA GLN A 127 12.09 -31.70 7.24
C GLN A 127 11.60 -31.95 8.69
N ALA A 128 12.50 -32.42 9.56
CA ALA A 128 12.18 -32.72 10.95
C ALA A 128 12.01 -31.46 11.81
N THR A 129 12.83 -30.43 11.57
CA THR A 129 12.88 -29.20 12.37
C THR A 129 12.03 -28.07 11.80
N LEU A 130 11.68 -28.11 10.51
CA LEU A 130 10.84 -27.10 9.86
C LEU A 130 9.51 -26.82 10.60
N PRO A 131 8.70 -27.84 11.02
CA PRO A 131 7.44 -27.59 11.70
C PRO A 131 7.60 -27.09 13.15
N THR A 132 8.77 -27.13 13.72
CA THR A 132 9.08 -26.76 15.09
C THR A 132 9.97 -25.50 15.14
N LEU A 133 11.28 -25.67 15.00
CA LEU A 133 12.24 -24.56 15.01
C LEU A 133 12.06 -23.62 13.81
N GLY A 134 11.83 -24.15 12.60
CA GLY A 134 11.59 -23.31 11.44
C GLY A 134 10.39 -22.37 11.60
N VAL A 135 9.28 -22.86 12.17
CA VAL A 135 8.11 -22.01 12.51
C VAL A 135 8.45 -20.99 13.59
N ALA A 136 9.24 -21.37 14.60
CA ALA A 136 9.66 -20.44 15.65
C ALA A 136 10.55 -19.33 15.08
N VAL A 137 11.50 -19.66 14.20
CA VAL A 137 12.33 -18.67 13.49
C VAL A 137 11.45 -17.74 12.64
N ASN A 138 10.47 -18.27 11.90
CA ASN A 138 9.56 -17.43 11.11
C ASN A 138 8.77 -16.45 11.98
N ARG A 139 8.30 -16.87 13.14
CA ARG A 139 7.58 -15.99 14.07
C ARG A 139 8.45 -14.93 14.74
N THR A 140 9.73 -15.20 14.90
CA THR A 140 10.67 -14.25 15.56
C THR A 140 11.36 -13.31 14.56
N LEU A 141 11.53 -13.71 13.29
CA LEU A 141 12.17 -12.92 12.23
C LEU A 141 11.16 -12.31 11.25
N GLY A 142 10.18 -13.10 10.81
CA GLY A 142 9.33 -12.75 9.67
C GLY A 142 8.38 -11.57 9.87
N HIS A 143 8.18 -11.10 11.11
CA HIS A 143 7.40 -9.88 11.36
C HIS A 143 8.18 -8.59 11.11
N ARG A 144 9.51 -8.66 11.06
CA ARG A 144 10.38 -7.48 10.84
C ARG A 144 11.16 -7.54 9.53
N LEU A 145 11.57 -8.74 9.11
CA LEU A 145 12.32 -8.92 7.87
C LEU A 145 11.39 -9.45 6.77
N GLU A 146 11.25 -8.66 5.72
CA GLU A 146 10.32 -8.97 4.62
C GLU A 146 10.77 -10.17 3.78
N HIS A 147 12.08 -10.43 3.71
CA HIS A 147 12.66 -11.43 2.81
C HIS A 147 13.34 -12.54 3.60
N VAL A 148 12.56 -13.55 4.00
CA VAL A 148 13.04 -14.76 4.67
C VAL A 148 12.65 -15.98 3.85
N VAL A 149 13.63 -16.81 3.47
CA VAL A 149 13.42 -18.06 2.74
C VAL A 149 13.92 -19.23 3.56
N PHE A 150 13.10 -20.29 3.65
CA PHE A 150 13.47 -21.53 4.34
C PHE A 150 13.92 -22.58 3.32
N LEU A 151 15.14 -23.04 3.44
CA LEU A 151 15.75 -24.01 2.54
C LEU A 151 15.81 -25.37 3.24
N THR A 152 15.09 -26.36 2.69
CA THR A 152 15.03 -27.71 3.25
C THR A 152 15.58 -28.76 2.26
N GLY A 153 16.14 -29.84 2.78
CA GLY A 153 16.70 -30.92 1.94
C GLY A 153 15.64 -31.72 1.22
N ALA A 154 14.56 -32.10 1.89
CA ALA A 154 13.53 -32.96 1.34
C ALA A 154 12.21 -32.24 1.05
N ARG A 155 11.46 -32.75 0.09
CA ARG A 155 10.07 -32.27 -0.15
C ARG A 155 9.14 -32.85 0.93
N GLY A 156 8.76 -31.99 1.87
CA GLY A 156 7.74 -32.33 2.87
C GLY A 156 6.34 -32.48 2.24
N ARG A 157 5.50 -33.33 2.87
CA ARG A 157 4.09 -33.48 2.46
C ARG A 157 3.23 -32.25 2.77
N ARG A 158 3.61 -31.42 3.74
CA ARG A 158 2.91 -30.20 4.13
C ARG A 158 3.92 -29.11 4.49
N THR A 159 3.83 -27.98 3.85
CA THR A 159 4.57 -26.77 4.24
C THR A 159 3.68 -25.92 5.15
N PRO A 160 4.19 -25.37 6.25
CA PRO A 160 3.43 -24.45 7.08
C PRO A 160 2.95 -23.25 6.25
N SER A 161 1.71 -22.80 6.48
CA SER A 161 1.15 -21.64 5.79
C SER A 161 1.90 -20.36 6.17
N GLY A 162 2.08 -19.46 5.20
CA GLY A 162 2.74 -18.16 5.43
C GLY A 162 4.28 -18.21 5.48
N MET A 163 4.91 -19.31 5.08
CA MET A 163 6.36 -19.44 4.99
C MET A 163 6.80 -19.67 3.54
N ALA A 164 7.85 -18.99 3.11
CA ALA A 164 8.52 -19.24 1.83
C ALA A 164 9.49 -20.41 2.01
N VAL A 165 9.08 -21.63 1.62
CA VAL A 165 9.86 -22.86 1.79
C VAL A 165 10.27 -23.43 0.44
N VAL A 166 11.57 -23.67 0.26
CA VAL A 166 12.16 -24.25 -0.95
C VAL A 166 12.79 -25.61 -0.60
N ALA A 167 12.39 -26.66 -1.29
CA ALA A 167 12.96 -28.00 -1.14
C ALA A 167 14.05 -28.23 -2.20
N LEU A 168 15.29 -28.43 -1.74
CA LEU A 168 16.47 -28.54 -2.60
C LEU A 168 16.72 -29.98 -3.11
N GLY A 169 16.18 -31.00 -2.44
CA GLY A 169 16.32 -32.42 -2.84
C GLY A 169 17.61 -33.07 -2.39
N GLU A 170 18.36 -32.46 -1.46
CA GLU A 170 19.61 -33.00 -0.91
C GLU A 170 19.63 -32.81 0.61
N GLU A 171 19.87 -33.90 1.35
CA GLU A 171 19.87 -33.92 2.82
C GLU A 171 21.25 -33.90 3.45
N ARG A 172 22.28 -34.31 2.68
CA ARG A 172 23.65 -34.27 3.18
C ARG A 172 24.10 -32.83 3.40
N PRO A 173 24.69 -32.49 4.57
CA PRO A 173 24.91 -31.11 4.97
C PRO A 173 25.70 -30.26 3.96
N ILE A 174 26.77 -30.79 3.37
CA ILE A 174 27.58 -30.10 2.36
C ILE A 174 26.79 -29.93 1.05
N GLY A 175 26.12 -30.99 0.60
CA GLY A 175 25.30 -30.94 -0.61
C GLY A 175 24.10 -29.98 -0.47
N HIS A 176 23.48 -29.99 0.71
CA HIS A 176 22.39 -29.06 1.03
C HIS A 176 22.88 -27.59 0.99
N LEU A 177 24.01 -27.28 1.63
CA LEU A 177 24.59 -25.92 1.59
C LEU A 177 25.01 -25.52 0.16
N HIS A 178 25.61 -26.44 -0.60
CA HIS A 178 25.95 -26.20 -2.01
C HIS A 178 24.73 -25.84 -2.85
N LEU A 179 23.64 -26.63 -2.75
CA LEU A 179 22.39 -26.34 -3.47
C LEU A 179 21.70 -25.08 -2.97
N ALA A 180 21.82 -24.78 -1.68
CA ALA A 180 21.33 -23.52 -1.10
C ALA A 180 22.01 -22.30 -1.73
N LEU A 181 23.34 -22.30 -1.80
CA LEU A 181 24.10 -21.22 -2.43
C LEU A 181 23.79 -21.10 -3.93
N ARG A 182 23.68 -22.24 -4.64
CA ARG A 182 23.29 -22.24 -6.05
C ARG A 182 21.89 -21.66 -6.24
N HIS A 183 20.93 -22.04 -5.42
CA HIS A 183 19.58 -21.50 -5.46
C HIS A 183 19.55 -19.99 -5.22
N LEU A 184 20.29 -19.50 -4.21
CA LEU A 184 20.38 -18.08 -3.92
C LEU A 184 20.98 -17.30 -5.10
N LEU A 185 22.03 -17.83 -5.73
CA LEU A 185 22.66 -17.23 -6.90
C LEU A 185 21.74 -17.18 -8.13
N GLU A 186 21.04 -18.30 -8.41
CA GLU A 186 20.22 -18.43 -9.61
C GLU A 186 18.90 -17.66 -9.50
N GLN A 187 18.30 -17.58 -8.31
CA GLN A 187 16.99 -17.00 -8.11
C GLN A 187 17.01 -15.59 -7.52
N HIS A 188 18.04 -15.24 -6.76
CA HIS A 188 18.09 -14.00 -5.97
C HIS A 188 19.39 -13.23 -6.11
N GLY A 189 20.36 -13.72 -6.90
CA GLY A 189 21.71 -13.15 -6.97
C GLY A 189 21.77 -11.68 -7.45
N ASP A 190 20.77 -11.25 -8.22
CA ASP A 190 20.70 -9.88 -8.75
C ASP A 190 19.71 -8.99 -7.97
N ASP A 191 18.87 -9.57 -7.13
CA ASP A 191 17.77 -8.86 -6.45
C ASP A 191 18.18 -8.28 -5.09
N PHE A 192 19.27 -8.81 -4.45
CA PHE A 192 19.68 -8.44 -3.09
C PHE A 192 21.13 -8.03 -3.01
N ASP A 193 21.46 -7.13 -2.08
CA ASP A 193 22.84 -6.71 -1.81
C ASP A 193 23.54 -7.61 -0.78
N TRP A 194 22.79 -8.15 0.19
CA TRP A 194 23.29 -8.98 1.28
C TRP A 194 22.51 -10.28 1.42
N PHE A 195 23.23 -11.38 1.69
CA PHE A 195 22.68 -12.72 1.92
C PHE A 195 23.11 -13.19 3.30
N PHE A 196 22.15 -13.43 4.19
CA PHE A 196 22.41 -13.96 5.52
C PHE A 196 21.96 -15.43 5.56
N LEU A 197 22.93 -16.35 5.71
CA LEU A 197 22.67 -17.79 5.85
C LEU A 197 22.75 -18.15 7.33
N VAL A 198 21.70 -18.78 7.85
CA VAL A 198 21.62 -19.16 9.26
C VAL A 198 20.87 -20.48 9.43
N PRO A 199 21.30 -21.36 10.35
CA PRO A 199 20.53 -22.58 10.67
C PRO A 199 19.31 -22.25 11.54
N ASP A 200 18.28 -23.07 11.48
CA ASP A 200 17.06 -22.93 12.28
C ASP A 200 17.29 -23.13 13.81
N ALA A 201 18.44 -23.73 14.19
CA ALA A 201 18.87 -23.85 15.58
C ALA A 201 19.58 -22.59 16.13
N THR A 202 19.38 -21.43 15.49
CA THR A 202 20.01 -20.16 15.88
C THR A 202 18.95 -19.07 16.02
N TYR A 203 18.95 -18.41 17.16
CA TYR A 203 18.19 -17.18 17.32
C TYR A 203 18.94 -16.02 16.66
N THR A 204 18.25 -15.20 15.89
CA THR A 204 18.79 -14.00 15.25
C THR A 204 17.98 -12.78 15.68
N GLU A 205 18.66 -11.73 16.10
CA GLU A 205 18.04 -10.46 16.45
C GLU A 205 17.79 -9.65 15.17
N ALA A 206 16.51 -9.51 14.80
CA ALA A 206 16.09 -8.98 13.50
C ALA A 206 16.47 -7.51 13.29
N HIS A 207 16.33 -6.67 14.34
CA HIS A 207 16.64 -5.25 14.24
C HIS A 207 18.16 -4.99 14.14
N GLY A 208 18.97 -5.72 14.89
CA GLY A 208 20.42 -5.65 14.80
C GLY A 208 20.94 -6.12 13.43
N LEU A 209 20.36 -7.18 12.88
CA LEU A 209 20.72 -7.66 11.55
C LEU A 209 20.36 -6.63 10.45
N ASP A 210 19.17 -6.04 10.51
CA ASP A 210 18.77 -4.99 9.57
C ASP A 210 19.64 -3.74 9.69
N ARG A 211 19.98 -3.34 10.91
CA ARG A 211 20.90 -2.24 11.19
C ARG A 211 22.31 -2.54 10.67
N LEU A 212 22.85 -3.74 10.93
CA LEU A 212 24.14 -4.17 10.41
C LEU A 212 24.16 -4.11 8.87
N ALA A 213 23.17 -4.72 8.22
CA ALA A 213 23.06 -4.67 6.76
C ALA A 213 22.89 -3.24 6.23
N GLY A 214 22.23 -2.36 6.99
CA GLY A 214 22.07 -0.93 6.67
C GLY A 214 23.39 -0.16 6.70
N HIS A 215 24.22 -0.39 7.70
CA HIS A 215 25.55 0.23 7.80
C HIS A 215 26.50 -0.28 6.70
N LEU A 216 26.46 -1.59 6.44
CA LEU A 216 27.29 -2.22 5.40
C LEU A 216 26.78 -1.96 3.98
N SER A 217 25.61 -1.33 3.79
CA SER A 217 25.01 -1.14 2.47
C SER A 217 25.87 -0.32 1.51
N LEU A 218 26.69 0.58 2.03
CA LEU A 218 27.66 1.36 1.24
C LEU A 218 28.84 0.50 0.77
N ALA A 219 29.15 -0.60 1.48
CA ALA A 219 30.23 -1.51 1.17
C ALA A 219 29.80 -2.73 0.34
N SER A 220 28.56 -2.77 -0.18
CA SER A 220 28.05 -3.91 -0.94
C SER A 220 28.83 -4.28 -2.19
N ALA A 221 29.65 -3.36 -2.71
CA ALA A 221 30.55 -3.61 -3.83
C ALA A 221 31.85 -4.36 -3.43
N THR A 222 32.13 -4.52 -2.14
CA THR A 222 33.29 -5.26 -1.64
C THR A 222 32.98 -6.74 -1.46
N HIS A 223 34.00 -7.59 -1.57
CA HIS A 223 33.87 -9.01 -1.27
C HIS A 223 33.92 -9.19 0.25
N LEU A 224 32.77 -9.32 0.89
CA LEU A 224 32.66 -9.44 2.34
C LEU A 224 32.11 -10.79 2.76
N TYR A 225 32.80 -11.46 3.69
CA TYR A 225 32.47 -12.70 4.34
C TYR A 225 32.52 -12.48 5.86
N LEU A 226 31.37 -12.18 6.48
CA LEU A 226 31.26 -11.73 7.85
C LEU A 226 30.52 -12.75 8.72
N GLY A 227 31.05 -13.02 9.92
CA GLY A 227 30.48 -13.95 10.88
C GLY A 227 31.41 -14.19 12.07
N ARG A 228 31.27 -15.35 12.74
CA ARG A 228 32.23 -15.77 13.78
C ARG A 228 33.46 -16.39 13.15
N PRO A 229 34.65 -15.75 13.18
CA PRO A 229 35.87 -16.31 12.58
C PRO A 229 36.35 -17.53 13.36
N GLN A 230 36.78 -18.57 12.66
CA GLN A 230 37.42 -19.76 13.20
C GLN A 230 38.53 -20.24 12.27
N ASP A 231 39.65 -20.68 12.83
CA ASP A 231 40.75 -21.20 12.07
C ASP A 231 40.44 -22.59 11.49
N PHE A 232 40.96 -22.92 10.32
CA PHE A 232 40.76 -24.24 9.69
C PHE A 232 41.29 -25.36 10.56
N ILE A 233 40.58 -26.48 10.64
CA ILE A 233 40.93 -27.67 11.38
C ILE A 233 41.80 -28.55 10.48
N GLY A 234 43.03 -28.76 10.87
CA GLY A 234 43.98 -29.67 10.14
C GLY A 234 45.27 -28.93 9.74
N GLY A 235 46.40 -29.61 9.86
CA GLY A 235 47.76 -29.11 9.71
C GLY A 235 48.15 -28.70 8.29
N ASP A 236 47.29 -28.18 7.48
CA ASP A 236 47.57 -27.70 6.13
C ASP A 236 48.15 -26.26 6.23
N THR A 237 49.15 -26.03 5.45
CA THR A 237 50.01 -24.83 5.49
C THR A 237 49.38 -23.53 4.98
N THR A 238 48.09 -23.56 4.63
CA THR A 238 47.37 -22.35 4.19
C THR A 238 46.76 -21.64 5.38
N PRO A 239 47.29 -20.47 5.80
CA PRO A 239 46.67 -19.68 6.85
C PRO A 239 45.36 -19.08 6.35
N GLY A 240 44.24 -19.40 7.03
CA GLY A 240 42.94 -18.87 6.67
C GLY A 240 41.88 -19.14 7.73
N ARG A 241 40.78 -18.39 7.66
CA ARG A 241 39.66 -18.47 8.57
C ARG A 241 38.36 -18.69 7.83
N TYR A 242 37.49 -19.51 8.43
CA TYR A 242 36.09 -19.64 7.99
C TYR A 242 35.12 -19.08 9.03
N CYS A 243 33.93 -18.71 8.63
CA CYS A 243 32.89 -18.31 9.55
C CYS A 243 32.15 -19.55 10.07
N HIS A 244 32.05 -19.68 11.41
CA HIS A 244 31.32 -20.78 12.04
C HIS A 244 29.84 -20.69 11.70
N GLY A 245 29.34 -21.66 10.93
CA GLY A 245 27.99 -21.66 10.35
C GLY A 245 26.87 -21.64 11.38
N GLY A 246 27.11 -22.16 12.60
CA GLY A 246 26.14 -22.16 13.68
C GLY A 246 25.68 -20.76 14.12
N PHE A 247 26.49 -19.74 13.94
CA PHE A 247 26.13 -18.35 14.34
C PHE A 247 25.61 -17.52 13.18
N GLY A 248 25.39 -18.11 12.00
CA GLY A 248 25.02 -17.40 10.78
C GLY A 248 26.18 -16.73 10.11
N VAL A 249 26.02 -16.47 8.82
CA VAL A 249 27.05 -15.94 7.92
C VAL A 249 26.44 -14.92 6.99
N LEU A 250 27.04 -13.72 6.93
CA LEU A 250 26.64 -12.66 6.02
C LEU A 250 27.60 -12.58 4.83
N LEU A 251 27.04 -12.69 3.63
CA LEU A 251 27.77 -12.66 2.37
C LEU A 251 27.36 -11.45 1.54
N SER A 252 28.31 -10.72 0.98
CA SER A 252 28.00 -9.69 -0.02
C SER A 252 27.63 -10.31 -1.36
N ARG A 253 26.79 -9.60 -2.12
CA ARG A 253 26.39 -10.00 -3.47
C ARG A 253 27.59 -10.26 -4.39
N THR A 254 28.55 -9.36 -4.38
CA THR A 254 29.76 -9.46 -5.21
C THR A 254 30.57 -10.70 -4.90
N LEU A 255 30.71 -11.06 -3.62
CA LEU A 255 31.36 -12.30 -3.19
C LEU A 255 30.59 -13.52 -3.70
N LEU A 256 29.28 -13.53 -3.53
CA LEU A 256 28.44 -14.65 -3.94
C LEU A 256 28.44 -14.82 -5.47
N GLN A 257 28.44 -13.73 -6.24
CA GLN A 257 28.54 -13.78 -7.70
C GLN A 257 29.92 -14.29 -8.16
N GLN A 258 31.01 -13.91 -7.48
CA GLN A 258 32.34 -14.41 -7.79
C GLN A 258 32.50 -15.91 -7.50
N LEU A 259 31.81 -16.42 -6.51
CA LEU A 259 31.75 -17.88 -6.22
C LEU A 259 31.05 -18.70 -7.31
N ARG A 260 30.18 -18.09 -8.10
CA ARG A 260 29.33 -18.79 -9.09
C ARG A 260 30.10 -19.77 -9.99
N PRO A 261 31.19 -19.40 -10.66
CA PRO A 261 31.93 -20.32 -11.53
C PRO A 261 32.68 -21.42 -10.76
N HIS A 262 32.94 -21.22 -9.47
CA HIS A 262 33.77 -22.11 -8.66
C HIS A 262 32.96 -23.13 -7.82
N LEU A 263 31.63 -22.95 -7.68
CA LEU A 263 30.81 -23.79 -6.80
C LEU A 263 30.85 -25.29 -7.14
N GLU A 264 30.90 -25.64 -8.42
CA GLU A 264 30.93 -27.03 -8.81
C GLU A 264 32.33 -27.67 -8.58
N SER A 265 33.43 -26.93 -8.80
CA SER A 265 34.77 -27.37 -8.44
C SER A 265 34.93 -27.52 -6.94
N CYS A 266 34.47 -26.54 -6.15
CA CYS A 266 34.45 -26.64 -4.68
C CYS A 266 33.74 -27.90 -4.17
N ARG A 267 32.64 -28.31 -4.81
CA ARG A 267 31.89 -29.52 -4.43
C ARG A 267 32.74 -30.79 -4.60
N ASN A 268 33.55 -30.83 -5.63
CA ASN A 268 34.29 -32.03 -6.00
C ASN A 268 35.69 -32.09 -5.38
N ASP A 269 36.34 -30.96 -5.17
CA ASP A 269 37.76 -30.88 -4.88
C ASP A 269 38.09 -30.55 -3.42
N ILE A 270 37.15 -29.97 -2.67
CA ILE A 270 37.38 -29.57 -1.27
C ILE A 270 36.99 -30.72 -0.32
N VAL A 271 37.95 -31.26 0.38
CA VAL A 271 37.75 -32.30 1.39
C VAL A 271 37.54 -31.64 2.77
N SER A 272 36.30 -31.61 3.23
CA SER A 272 35.93 -31.23 4.61
C SER A 272 34.70 -32.03 5.04
N ALA A 273 34.65 -32.43 6.29
CA ALA A 273 33.46 -33.08 6.88
C ALA A 273 32.41 -32.05 7.35
N ARG A 274 32.78 -30.77 7.46
CA ARG A 274 31.94 -29.69 7.99
C ARG A 274 31.52 -28.75 6.87
N PRO A 275 30.21 -28.44 6.77
CA PRO A 275 29.71 -27.57 5.70
C PRO A 275 30.20 -26.13 5.81
N ASP A 276 30.38 -25.60 7.02
CA ASP A 276 30.89 -24.25 7.25
C ASP A 276 32.39 -24.12 6.88
N GLU A 277 33.19 -25.10 7.22
CA GLU A 277 34.60 -25.16 6.83
C GLU A 277 34.75 -25.37 5.32
N TRP A 278 33.93 -26.23 4.71
CA TRP A 278 33.87 -26.43 3.27
C TRP A 278 33.58 -25.09 2.54
N LEU A 279 32.59 -24.33 3.01
CA LEU A 279 32.25 -23.00 2.45
C LEU A 279 33.43 -22.04 2.59
N GLY A 280 34.05 -21.98 3.76
CA GLY A 280 35.19 -21.09 4.00
C GLY A 280 36.39 -21.38 3.12
N ARG A 281 36.72 -22.68 2.89
CA ARG A 281 37.78 -23.09 1.96
C ARG A 281 37.44 -22.71 0.52
N CYS A 282 36.21 -22.97 0.09
CA CYS A 282 35.73 -22.57 -1.23
C CYS A 282 35.84 -21.06 -1.47
N ILE A 283 35.42 -20.24 -0.49
CA ILE A 283 35.54 -18.79 -0.59
C ILE A 283 37.01 -18.36 -0.67
N LEU A 284 37.86 -18.91 0.19
CA LEU A 284 39.24 -18.56 0.23
C LEU A 284 39.97 -18.91 -1.08
N ASP A 285 39.74 -20.13 -1.61
CA ASP A 285 40.37 -20.60 -2.85
C ASP A 285 39.86 -19.84 -4.07
N ALA A 286 38.56 -19.48 -4.12
CA ALA A 286 37.99 -18.78 -5.26
C ALA A 286 38.27 -17.25 -5.26
N THR A 287 38.38 -16.65 -4.08
CA THR A 287 38.35 -15.17 -3.96
C THR A 287 39.52 -14.60 -3.15
N GLY A 288 40.23 -15.42 -2.42
CA GLY A 288 41.29 -14.97 -1.48
C GLY A 288 40.75 -14.33 -0.20
N VAL A 289 39.40 -14.35 0.01
CA VAL A 289 38.75 -13.67 1.15
C VAL A 289 38.53 -14.67 2.30
N GLY A 290 39.05 -14.34 3.48
CA GLY A 290 38.81 -15.08 4.72
C GLY A 290 37.63 -14.50 5.53
N CYS A 291 37.14 -15.27 6.49
CA CYS A 291 36.10 -14.81 7.42
C CYS A 291 36.63 -13.68 8.31
N THR A 292 35.85 -12.60 8.44
CA THR A 292 36.09 -11.50 9.38
C THR A 292 34.98 -11.41 10.41
N GLY A 293 35.33 -11.00 11.65
CA GLY A 293 34.34 -10.72 12.70
C GLY A 293 33.97 -9.25 12.80
N ASP A 294 34.64 -8.40 12.04
CA ASP A 294 34.44 -6.95 12.04
C ASP A 294 34.70 -6.36 10.65
N HIS A 295 34.02 -5.28 10.36
CA HIS A 295 34.19 -4.51 9.14
C HIS A 295 33.78 -3.05 9.39
N GLU A 296 34.67 -2.08 9.04
CA GLU A 296 34.44 -0.64 9.18
C GLU A 296 33.92 -0.21 10.58
N GLY A 297 34.46 -0.83 11.63
CA GLY A 297 34.06 -0.54 13.02
C GLY A 297 32.78 -1.21 13.49
N MET A 298 32.12 -1.98 12.60
CA MET A 298 30.97 -2.81 12.97
C MET A 298 31.45 -4.21 13.33
N HIS A 299 31.06 -4.69 14.53
CA HIS A 299 31.42 -6.02 15.00
C HIS A 299 30.23 -6.98 14.85
N TYR A 300 30.54 -8.20 14.38
CA TYR A 300 29.60 -9.30 14.39
C TYR A 300 29.57 -9.96 15.76
N ASN A 301 28.70 -9.47 16.65
CA ASN A 301 28.58 -9.97 18.00
C ASN A 301 27.67 -11.21 18.04
N TYR A 302 28.12 -12.26 18.70
CA TYR A 302 27.40 -13.52 18.84
C TYR A 302 27.40 -13.99 20.30
N LEU A 303 26.41 -14.81 20.67
CA LEU A 303 26.29 -15.41 21.98
C LEU A 303 26.32 -16.94 21.85
N GLU A 304 27.29 -17.58 22.50
CA GLU A 304 27.35 -19.01 22.64
C GLU A 304 26.60 -19.45 23.88
N LEU A 305 25.58 -20.29 23.67
CA LEU A 305 24.68 -20.74 24.75
C LEU A 305 25.20 -22.06 25.34
N SER A 306 25.39 -22.09 26.66
CA SER A 306 25.76 -23.32 27.33
C SER A 306 24.56 -24.27 27.49
N PRO A 307 24.76 -25.59 27.41
CA PRO A 307 23.70 -26.55 27.63
C PRO A 307 23.08 -26.43 29.02
N GLY A 308 21.77 -26.12 29.10
CA GLY A 308 21.03 -26.02 30.36
C GLY A 308 21.16 -24.66 31.08
N GLU A 309 21.83 -23.69 30.51
CA GLU A 309 21.86 -22.33 31.02
C GLU A 309 20.48 -21.67 30.90
N PRO A 310 19.86 -21.20 31.99
CA PRO A 310 18.56 -20.54 31.91
C PRO A 310 18.71 -19.15 31.28
N VAL A 311 17.79 -18.79 30.41
CA VAL A 311 17.72 -17.44 29.81
C VAL A 311 17.32 -16.45 30.91
N GLN A 312 18.23 -15.59 31.33
CA GLN A 312 17.95 -14.54 32.31
C GLN A 312 17.60 -13.23 31.61
N GLU A 313 16.39 -12.71 31.85
CA GLU A 313 16.00 -11.40 31.35
C GLU A 313 16.87 -10.31 31.99
N GLY A 314 17.43 -9.41 31.18
CA GLY A 314 18.31 -8.33 31.65
C GLY A 314 19.81 -8.66 31.66
N ASP A 315 20.22 -9.83 31.18
CA ASP A 315 21.63 -10.13 30.95
C ASP A 315 22.23 -9.14 29.94
N PRO A 316 23.32 -8.45 30.30
CA PRO A 316 23.94 -7.44 29.43
C PRO A 316 24.46 -8.02 28.09
N ARG A 317 24.72 -9.34 28.03
CA ARG A 317 25.15 -10.01 26.81
C ARG A 317 24.14 -9.90 25.66
N PHE A 318 22.83 -9.81 25.98
CA PHE A 318 21.76 -9.65 24.97
C PHE A 318 21.72 -8.25 24.33
N ARG A 319 22.36 -7.24 24.92
CA ARG A 319 22.32 -5.87 24.39
C ARG A 319 23.12 -5.70 23.10
N SER A 320 24.18 -6.47 22.93
CA SER A 320 25.11 -6.35 21.79
C SER A 320 25.06 -7.54 20.84
N ALA A 321 24.59 -8.70 21.28
CA ALA A 321 24.59 -9.91 20.47
C ALA A 321 23.60 -9.82 19.30
N LEU A 322 24.03 -10.23 18.13
CA LEU A 322 23.22 -10.36 16.90
C LEU A 322 22.60 -11.74 16.77
N THR A 323 23.35 -12.77 17.17
CA THR A 323 22.90 -14.17 17.09
C THR A 323 23.20 -14.92 18.37
N ALA A 324 22.37 -15.92 18.70
CA ALA A 324 22.58 -16.83 19.82
C ALA A 324 22.40 -18.29 19.37
N HIS A 325 23.39 -19.13 19.66
CA HIS A 325 23.46 -20.54 19.24
C HIS A 325 24.13 -21.40 20.32
N PRO A 326 23.75 -22.68 20.50
CA PRO A 326 22.66 -23.40 19.83
C PRO A 326 21.30 -23.26 20.54
N VAL A 327 20.22 -23.15 19.78
CA VAL A 327 18.86 -23.21 20.28
C VAL A 327 18.27 -24.61 20.02
N ARG A 328 17.72 -25.26 21.04
CA ARG A 328 17.33 -26.67 20.98
C ARG A 328 15.86 -26.89 20.66
N ASP A 329 15.02 -26.00 21.12
CA ASP A 329 13.57 -26.14 21.00
C ASP A 329 12.87 -24.77 20.80
N PRO A 330 11.61 -24.77 20.32
CA PRO A 330 10.85 -23.53 20.10
C PRO A 330 10.61 -22.69 21.36
N VAL A 331 10.49 -23.32 22.54
CA VAL A 331 10.25 -22.60 23.80
C VAL A 331 11.48 -21.75 24.14
N HIS A 332 12.67 -22.36 24.02
CA HIS A 332 13.93 -21.67 24.20
C HIS A 332 14.11 -20.51 23.19
N MET A 333 13.70 -20.72 21.93
CA MET A 333 13.67 -19.66 20.90
C MET A 333 12.83 -18.46 21.33
N TYR A 334 11.64 -18.69 21.87
CA TYR A 334 10.76 -17.63 22.34
C TYR A 334 11.25 -16.96 23.62
N GLN A 335 11.88 -17.70 24.53
CA GLN A 335 12.53 -17.13 25.72
C GLN A 335 13.66 -16.18 25.34
N LEU A 336 14.51 -16.57 24.39
CA LEU A 336 15.54 -15.70 23.83
C LEU A 336 14.92 -14.47 23.18
N HIS A 337 13.89 -14.65 22.35
CA HIS A 337 13.20 -13.52 21.72
C HIS A 337 12.67 -12.51 22.74
N LYS A 338 12.09 -12.98 23.84
CA LYS A 338 11.64 -12.13 24.96
C LYS A 338 12.81 -11.39 25.61
N ALA A 339 13.94 -12.07 25.88
CA ALA A 339 15.12 -11.48 26.49
C ALA A 339 15.77 -10.41 25.59
N PHE A 340 15.93 -10.69 24.31
CA PHE A 340 16.43 -9.73 23.32
C PHE A 340 15.48 -8.53 23.15
N ALA A 341 14.18 -8.76 23.04
CA ALA A 341 13.19 -7.70 22.94
C ALA A 341 13.20 -6.80 24.19
N ARG A 342 13.41 -7.38 25.38
CA ARG A 342 13.56 -6.60 26.61
C ARG A 342 14.83 -5.75 26.60
N ALA A 343 15.95 -6.31 26.18
CA ALA A 343 17.21 -5.58 26.07
C ALA A 343 17.13 -4.43 25.05
N GLU A 344 16.40 -4.63 23.95
CA GLU A 344 16.12 -3.60 22.95
C GLU A 344 15.27 -2.46 23.51
N LEU A 345 14.18 -2.79 24.23
CA LEU A 345 13.35 -1.80 24.91
C LEU A 345 14.15 -0.99 25.92
N ASP A 346 14.94 -1.64 26.75
CA ASP A 346 15.77 -0.96 27.75
C ASP A 346 16.78 -0.01 27.09
N ARG A 347 17.39 -0.41 25.97
CA ARG A 347 18.27 0.45 25.18
C ARG A 347 17.52 1.66 24.61
N THR A 348 16.37 1.43 23.99
CA THR A 348 15.55 2.50 23.41
C THR A 348 15.09 3.50 24.47
N TYR A 349 14.71 3.02 25.66
CA TYR A 349 14.36 3.92 26.77
C TYR A 349 15.56 4.74 27.25
N GLN A 350 16.75 4.16 27.30
CA GLN A 350 17.98 4.90 27.65
C GLN A 350 18.29 5.98 26.60
N GLU A 351 18.24 5.66 25.32
CA GLU A 351 18.42 6.61 24.21
C GLU A 351 17.39 7.76 24.28
N ILE A 352 16.13 7.46 24.57
CA ILE A 352 15.08 8.47 24.77
C ILE A 352 15.43 9.41 25.94
N GLN A 353 15.88 8.86 27.06
CA GLN A 353 16.24 9.67 28.23
C GLN A 353 17.47 10.55 27.96
N GLU A 354 18.49 10.02 27.28
CA GLU A 354 19.68 10.76 26.89
C GLU A 354 19.32 11.91 25.93
N LEU A 355 18.51 11.65 24.90
CA LEU A 355 18.04 12.67 23.97
C LEU A 355 17.17 13.72 24.66
N GLN A 356 16.31 13.33 25.59
CA GLN A 356 15.49 14.27 26.36
C GLN A 356 16.37 15.16 27.25
N TRP A 357 17.40 14.61 27.85
CA TRP A 357 18.37 15.37 28.65
C TRP A 357 19.17 16.34 27.79
N GLU A 358 19.65 15.87 26.64
CA GLU A 358 20.38 16.71 25.68
C GLU A 358 19.53 17.88 25.18
N ILE A 359 18.27 17.61 24.81
CA ILE A 359 17.29 18.62 24.42
C ILE A 359 17.10 19.66 25.52
N GLN A 360 16.91 19.24 26.78
CA GLN A 360 16.74 20.14 27.90
C GLN A 360 18.00 20.99 28.14
N ASN A 361 19.16 20.37 28.03
CA ASN A 361 20.43 21.05 28.21
C ASN A 361 20.69 22.08 27.10
N THR A 362 20.48 21.70 25.87
CA THR A 362 20.61 22.60 24.69
C THR A 362 19.62 23.76 24.79
N SER A 363 18.38 23.49 25.20
CA SER A 363 17.36 24.54 25.42
C SER A 363 17.73 25.53 26.53
N ARG A 364 18.46 25.08 27.58
CA ARG A 364 18.96 25.97 28.64
C ARG A 364 20.10 26.89 28.16
N LEU A 365 20.88 26.41 27.19
CA LEU A 365 21.98 27.18 26.61
C LEU A 365 21.52 28.14 25.51
N ALA A 366 20.30 28.02 25.01
CA ALA A 366 19.72 28.89 24.00
C ALA A 366 19.53 30.33 24.54
N ALA A 367 19.70 31.33 23.68
CA ALA A 367 19.48 32.75 24.03
C ALA A 367 18.04 32.99 24.44
N ASP A 368 17.81 34.03 25.30
CA ASP A 368 16.49 34.26 25.87
C ASP A 368 15.38 34.52 24.82
N GLY A 369 15.71 35.04 23.65
CA GLY A 369 14.77 35.20 22.54
C GLY A 369 14.36 33.88 21.87
N GLU A 370 15.24 32.86 21.93
CA GLU A 370 15.00 31.54 21.35
C GLU A 370 14.25 30.62 22.33
N ARG A 371 14.38 30.85 23.63
CA ARG A 371 13.62 30.10 24.66
C ARG A 371 12.13 30.37 24.65
N ALA A 372 11.70 31.44 24.01
CA ALA A 372 10.27 31.78 23.88
C ALA A 372 9.51 30.91 22.89
N SER A 373 10.17 30.09 22.09
CA SER A 373 9.51 29.13 21.18
C SER A 373 9.01 27.93 21.98
N ALA A 374 7.73 27.95 22.31
CA ALA A 374 7.05 26.85 23.03
C ALA A 374 6.61 25.70 22.11
N TRP A 375 7.36 25.47 21.04
CA TRP A 375 7.03 24.39 20.10
C TRP A 375 7.56 23.06 20.62
N PRO A 376 6.83 21.94 20.42
CA PRO A 376 7.37 20.62 20.69
C PRO A 376 8.67 20.39 19.90
N VAL A 377 9.64 19.78 20.56
CA VAL A 377 10.95 19.53 19.93
C VAL A 377 10.83 18.71 18.66
N GLY A 378 11.55 19.09 17.62
CA GLY A 378 11.51 18.46 16.30
C GLY A 378 10.35 18.89 15.40
N ILE A 379 9.48 19.78 15.87
CA ILE A 379 8.37 20.32 15.08
C ILE A 379 8.69 21.75 14.67
N PRO A 380 8.57 22.09 13.37
CA PRO A 380 8.82 23.45 12.89
C PRO A 380 7.88 24.48 13.55
N ALA A 381 8.33 25.71 13.67
CA ALA A 381 7.46 26.84 14.03
C ALA A 381 6.36 27.04 12.98
N PRO A 382 5.20 27.59 13.34
CA PRO A 382 4.15 27.90 12.37
C PRO A 382 4.67 28.82 11.27
N SER A 383 4.34 28.49 10.03
CA SER A 383 4.66 29.35 8.89
C SER A 383 3.96 30.71 9.02
N ARG A 384 4.68 31.79 8.69
CA ARG A 384 4.08 33.13 8.60
C ARG A 384 3.59 33.34 7.17
N PRO A 385 2.28 33.56 6.95
CA PRO A 385 1.77 33.80 5.61
C PRO A 385 2.30 35.12 5.07
N ALA A 386 2.83 35.12 3.85
CA ALA A 386 3.29 36.32 3.15
C ALA A 386 2.11 37.09 2.51
N SER A 387 0.99 36.42 2.27
CA SER A 387 -0.21 37.01 1.68
C SER A 387 -1.49 36.47 2.33
N ARG A 388 -2.61 37.16 2.10
CA ARG A 388 -3.94 36.71 2.56
C ARG A 388 -4.35 35.33 1.97
N PHE A 389 -3.75 34.91 0.88
CA PHE A 389 -4.04 33.64 0.22
C PHE A 389 -3.30 32.45 0.84
N GLU A 390 -2.26 32.73 1.62
CA GLU A 390 -1.44 31.72 2.31
C GLU A 390 -1.91 31.47 3.74
N VAL A 391 -2.90 32.23 4.21
CA VAL A 391 -3.46 32.05 5.55
C VAL A 391 -4.19 30.72 5.63
N LEU A 392 -3.68 29.81 6.46
CA LEU A 392 -4.33 28.52 6.71
C LEU A 392 -5.68 28.73 7.41
N ARG A 393 -6.70 28.13 6.86
CA ARG A 393 -8.07 28.27 7.34
C ARG A 393 -8.29 27.41 8.59
N TRP A 394 -8.97 27.98 9.58
CA TRP A 394 -9.49 27.27 10.72
C TRP A 394 -10.91 26.78 10.45
N ASP A 395 -11.15 25.49 10.70
CA ASP A 395 -12.46 24.90 10.65
C ASP A 395 -13.05 24.83 12.06
N TYR A 396 -14.28 25.34 12.22
CA TYR A 396 -15.02 25.29 13.48
C TYR A 396 -15.76 23.96 13.60
N PHE A 397 -15.75 23.38 14.80
CA PHE A 397 -16.50 22.16 15.11
C PHE A 397 -17.02 22.15 16.56
N THR A 398 -17.99 21.31 16.81
CA THR A 398 -18.50 20.94 18.13
C THR A 398 -18.34 19.44 18.34
N GLU A 399 -18.77 18.90 19.46
CA GLU A 399 -18.72 17.43 19.67
C GLU A 399 -19.61 16.64 18.69
N GLN A 400 -20.60 17.27 18.08
CA GLN A 400 -21.60 16.62 17.23
C GLN A 400 -21.54 17.05 15.77
N TYR A 401 -21.07 18.25 15.49
CA TYR A 401 -21.14 18.88 14.17
C TYR A 401 -19.83 19.51 13.72
N ALA A 402 -19.53 19.35 12.43
CA ALA A 402 -18.57 20.16 11.70
C ALA A 402 -19.30 21.27 10.90
N PHE A 403 -18.59 22.38 10.64
CA PHE A 403 -19.10 23.55 9.92
C PHE A 403 -18.36 23.84 8.62
N SER A 404 -17.57 22.85 8.17
CA SER A 404 -16.87 22.82 6.87
C SER A 404 -17.22 21.52 6.16
N CYS A 405 -18.47 21.44 5.68
CA CYS A 405 -19.01 20.24 5.05
C CYS A 405 -18.56 20.14 3.58
N ALA A 406 -18.28 18.93 3.13
CA ALA A 406 -17.87 18.65 1.75
C ALA A 406 -18.98 18.93 0.72
N ASP A 407 -20.24 18.81 1.14
CA ASP A 407 -21.44 19.08 0.33
C ASP A 407 -21.83 20.56 0.27
N GLY A 408 -21.04 21.46 0.91
CA GLY A 408 -21.38 22.88 1.00
C GLY A 408 -22.47 23.24 2.01
N SER A 409 -22.99 22.27 2.77
CA SER A 409 -23.93 22.51 3.86
C SER A 409 -23.28 23.37 4.95
N PRO A 410 -24.06 24.23 5.64
CA PRO A 410 -23.50 25.07 6.71
C PRO A 410 -23.06 24.28 7.93
N ARG A 411 -23.62 23.09 8.15
CA ARG A 411 -23.20 22.14 9.19
C ARG A 411 -23.54 20.72 8.80
N CYS A 412 -22.74 19.76 9.23
CA CYS A 412 -22.94 18.33 9.04
C CYS A 412 -22.55 17.56 10.31
N PRO A 413 -23.19 16.41 10.58
CA PRO A 413 -22.84 15.60 11.75
C PRO A 413 -21.44 15.05 11.62
N LEU A 414 -20.65 15.07 12.70
CA LEU A 414 -19.37 14.37 12.78
C LEU A 414 -19.61 12.87 12.68
N ARG A 415 -18.92 12.21 11.75
CA ARG A 415 -19.00 10.76 11.53
C ARG A 415 -17.65 10.17 11.18
N GLY A 416 -17.49 8.86 11.40
CA GLY A 416 -16.31 8.11 10.98
C GLY A 416 -15.01 8.66 11.55
N ALA A 417 -14.04 8.92 10.70
CA ALA A 417 -12.70 9.38 11.09
C ALA A 417 -12.70 10.74 11.80
N ASP A 418 -13.53 11.68 11.37
CA ASP A 418 -13.66 12.99 12.01
C ASP A 418 -14.19 12.90 13.45
N GLN A 419 -15.15 12.03 13.68
CA GLN A 419 -15.69 11.79 15.03
C GLN A 419 -14.65 11.14 15.93
N ALA A 420 -13.92 10.15 15.41
CA ALA A 420 -12.85 9.47 16.14
C ALA A 420 -11.71 10.43 16.49
N ASP A 421 -11.32 11.30 15.53
CA ASP A 421 -10.29 12.32 15.73
C ASP A 421 -10.65 13.30 16.85
N VAL A 422 -11.88 13.84 16.83
CA VAL A 422 -12.36 14.76 17.86
C VAL A 422 -12.42 14.08 19.23
N ALA A 423 -12.88 12.85 19.30
CA ALA A 423 -12.95 12.09 20.55
C ALA A 423 -11.55 11.85 21.16
N ASP A 424 -10.58 11.46 20.32
CA ASP A 424 -9.19 11.24 20.74
C ASP A 424 -8.51 12.52 21.23
N VAL A 425 -8.69 13.63 20.52
CA VAL A 425 -8.13 14.93 20.90
C VAL A 425 -8.74 15.45 22.21
N LEU A 426 -10.04 15.26 22.41
CA LEU A 426 -10.71 15.63 23.68
C LEU A 426 -10.23 14.76 24.85
N GLY A 427 -10.08 13.45 24.62
CA GLY A 427 -9.52 12.51 25.59
C GLY A 427 -8.11 12.90 26.02
N THR A 428 -7.22 13.10 25.03
CA THR A 428 -5.84 13.53 25.27
C THR A 428 -5.76 14.85 26.03
N ALA A 429 -6.60 15.84 25.66
CA ALA A 429 -6.64 17.12 26.36
C ALA A 429 -7.00 16.96 27.84
N LEU A 430 -7.99 16.13 28.14
CA LEU A 430 -8.44 15.86 29.52
C LEU A 430 -7.40 15.09 30.33
N GLU A 431 -6.78 14.08 29.74
CA GLU A 431 -5.70 13.29 30.37
C GLU A 431 -4.49 14.17 30.72
N GLU A 432 -4.04 15.02 29.78
CA GLU A 432 -2.92 15.93 30.00
C GLU A 432 -3.23 16.98 31.07
N LEU A 433 -4.45 17.53 31.10
CA LEU A 433 -4.87 18.44 32.15
C LEU A 433 -4.90 17.73 33.51
N ASN A 434 -5.45 16.53 33.59
CA ASN A 434 -5.47 15.75 34.83
C ASN A 434 -4.07 15.39 35.29
N ARG A 435 -3.19 14.95 34.39
CA ARG A 435 -1.78 14.67 34.71
C ARG A 435 -1.07 15.88 35.33
N ARG A 436 -1.39 17.09 34.87
CA ARG A 436 -0.77 18.32 35.34
C ARG A 436 -1.27 18.74 36.73
N TYR A 437 -2.55 18.49 37.04
CA TYR A 437 -3.18 19.03 38.26
C TYR A 437 -3.40 17.99 39.35
N GLN A 438 -3.29 16.70 39.03
CA GLN A 438 -3.31 15.64 40.07
C GLN A 438 -2.06 15.69 40.98
N PRO A 439 -2.16 15.36 42.27
CA PRO A 439 -3.37 14.88 42.95
C PRO A 439 -4.26 16.01 43.55
N ALA A 440 -3.92 17.27 43.34
CA ALA A 440 -4.62 18.40 43.96
C ALA A 440 -6.05 18.60 43.42
N LEU A 441 -6.24 18.40 42.11
CA LEU A 441 -7.51 18.54 41.43
C LEU A 441 -7.72 17.40 40.44
N GLN A 442 -8.96 16.90 40.35
CA GLN A 442 -9.44 16.05 39.28
C GLN A 442 -10.39 16.84 38.42
N LEU A 443 -10.17 16.87 37.11
CA LEU A 443 -10.98 17.59 36.14
C LEU A 443 -11.88 16.60 35.39
N GLN A 444 -13.16 16.92 35.32
CA GLN A 444 -14.14 16.17 34.53
C GLN A 444 -14.69 17.08 33.42
N LYS A 445 -14.76 16.57 32.19
CA LYS A 445 -15.32 17.31 31.08
C LYS A 445 -16.83 17.43 31.22
N GLN A 446 -17.37 18.63 31.19
CA GLN A 446 -18.80 18.92 31.09
C GLN A 446 -19.20 19.05 29.62
N GLN A 447 -18.49 19.92 28.88
CA GLN A 447 -18.84 20.16 27.47
C GLN A 447 -17.67 20.81 26.72
N LEU A 448 -17.60 20.60 25.41
CA LEU A 448 -16.79 21.39 24.47
C LEU A 448 -17.59 22.65 24.09
N VAL A 449 -17.11 23.82 24.51
CA VAL A 449 -17.74 25.11 24.18
C VAL A 449 -17.43 25.50 22.75
N ASN A 450 -16.14 25.50 22.38
CA ASN A 450 -15.65 25.78 21.03
C ASN A 450 -14.53 24.82 20.65
N GLY A 451 -14.54 24.33 19.43
CA GLY A 451 -13.47 23.58 18.83
C GLY A 451 -13.05 24.21 17.49
N TYR A 452 -11.77 24.43 17.32
CA TYR A 452 -11.18 24.88 16.07
C TYR A 452 -10.07 23.93 15.68
N ARG A 453 -9.98 23.56 14.41
CA ARG A 453 -8.87 22.76 13.87
C ARG A 453 -8.37 23.39 12.57
N ARG A 454 -7.07 23.22 12.30
CA ARG A 454 -6.47 23.53 11.00
C ARG A 454 -5.37 22.55 10.66
N PHE A 455 -5.20 22.27 9.39
CA PHE A 455 -4.11 21.46 8.90
C PHE A 455 -2.96 22.36 8.42
N ASP A 456 -1.77 22.17 9.01
CA ASP A 456 -0.51 22.77 8.57
C ASP A 456 0.35 21.67 7.93
N PRO A 457 0.65 21.74 6.60
CA PRO A 457 1.41 20.70 5.90
C PRO A 457 2.84 20.49 6.43
N ALA A 458 3.41 21.48 7.13
CA ALA A 458 4.75 21.36 7.71
C ALA A 458 4.75 20.79 9.12
N ARG A 459 3.63 20.86 9.83
CA ARG A 459 3.55 20.56 11.27
C ARG A 459 2.57 19.45 11.60
N GLY A 460 1.39 19.47 11.01
CA GLY A 460 0.31 18.54 11.30
C GLY A 460 -1.02 19.21 11.59
N MET A 461 -1.90 18.51 12.30
CA MET A 461 -3.22 19.03 12.66
C MET A 461 -3.16 19.78 13.98
N GLU A 462 -3.50 21.06 13.96
CA GLU A 462 -3.57 21.92 15.14
C GLU A 462 -5.02 22.06 15.62
N TYR A 463 -5.20 22.06 16.94
CA TYR A 463 -6.50 22.22 17.59
C TYR A 463 -6.45 23.32 18.64
N THR A 464 -7.54 24.09 18.74
CA THR A 464 -7.80 25.01 19.85
C THR A 464 -9.17 24.66 20.41
N LEU A 465 -9.18 24.22 21.68
CA LEU A 465 -10.37 23.75 22.37
C LEU A 465 -10.70 24.67 23.55
N ASP A 466 -11.94 25.09 23.68
CA ASP A 466 -12.49 25.74 24.86
C ASP A 466 -13.37 24.72 25.59
N LEU A 467 -12.85 24.21 26.72
CA LEU A 467 -13.48 23.16 27.52
C LEU A 467 -14.14 23.75 28.76
N GLN A 468 -15.38 23.41 28.97
CA GLN A 468 -16.04 23.58 30.25
C GLN A 468 -15.82 22.30 31.06
N LEU A 469 -15.18 22.47 32.21
CA LEU A 469 -14.75 21.41 33.11
C LEU A 469 -15.38 21.58 34.50
N GLU A 470 -15.54 20.50 35.22
CA GLU A 470 -15.81 20.49 36.64
C GLU A 470 -14.53 20.11 37.39
N ALA A 471 -14.08 20.97 38.25
CA ALA A 471 -12.93 20.70 39.11
C ALA A 471 -13.36 20.08 40.42
N LEU A 472 -12.79 18.92 40.77
CA LEU A 472 -13.07 18.15 41.98
C LEU A 472 -11.84 18.14 42.84
N THR A 473 -12.01 18.48 44.15
CA THR A 473 -10.96 18.30 45.15
C THR A 473 -11.11 16.97 45.88
N PRO A 474 -10.02 16.44 46.49
CA PRO A 474 -10.08 15.26 47.35
C PRO A 474 -11.03 15.41 48.56
N GLN A 475 -11.31 16.67 48.97
CA GLN A 475 -12.23 16.99 50.08
C GLN A 475 -13.68 17.13 49.62
N GLY A 476 -14.01 16.86 48.36
CA GLY A 476 -15.39 16.90 47.82
C GLY A 476 -15.86 18.27 47.33
N GLY A 477 -15.00 19.29 47.30
CA GLY A 477 -15.31 20.58 46.69
C GLY A 477 -15.45 20.47 45.17
N ARG A 478 -16.48 21.13 44.61
CA ARG A 478 -16.76 21.14 43.18
C ARG A 478 -17.00 22.57 42.69
N TRP A 479 -16.41 22.95 41.54
CA TRP A 479 -16.69 24.20 40.86
C TRP A 479 -16.48 24.12 39.35
N PRO A 480 -17.23 24.87 38.57
CA PRO A 480 -17.05 24.95 37.12
C PRO A 480 -15.77 25.73 36.77
N LEU A 481 -15.07 25.26 35.75
CA LEU A 481 -13.83 25.85 35.25
C LEU A 481 -13.84 25.82 33.72
N THR A 482 -13.60 26.97 33.07
CA THR A 482 -13.37 27.00 31.63
C THR A 482 -11.87 27.08 31.33
N ARG A 483 -11.41 26.21 30.42
CA ARG A 483 -10.00 26.18 30.00
C ARG A 483 -9.89 26.13 28.50
N ARG A 484 -9.00 26.99 27.97
CA ARG A 484 -8.51 26.90 26.59
C ARG A 484 -7.28 26.02 26.56
N VAL A 485 -7.27 25.04 25.63
CA VAL A 485 -6.17 24.12 25.40
C VAL A 485 -5.82 24.16 23.92
N GLN A 486 -4.52 24.25 23.63
CA GLN A 486 -4.00 24.11 22.27
C GLN A 486 -3.26 22.80 22.18
N LEU A 487 -3.59 22.01 21.15
CA LEU A 487 -2.99 20.72 20.90
C LEU A 487 -2.45 20.67 19.46
N LEU A 488 -1.46 19.84 19.26
CA LEU A 488 -0.88 19.55 17.97
C LEU A 488 -0.76 18.05 17.81
N ARG A 489 -1.34 17.52 16.73
CA ARG A 489 -1.09 16.16 16.26
C ARG A 489 0.01 16.25 15.19
N PRO A 490 1.27 15.94 15.52
CA PRO A 490 2.38 16.11 14.60
C PRO A 490 2.31 15.11 13.45
N LEU A 491 2.87 15.49 12.30
CA LEU A 491 3.10 14.58 11.20
C LEU A 491 4.24 13.61 11.53
N SER A 492 4.09 12.35 11.16
CA SER A 492 5.19 11.40 11.14
C SER A 492 6.17 11.71 10.01
N ARG A 493 7.31 11.03 10.00
CA ARG A 493 8.26 11.12 8.87
C ARG A 493 7.60 10.62 7.59
N VAL A 494 8.03 11.18 6.46
CA VAL A 494 7.59 10.70 5.15
C VAL A 494 8.20 9.33 4.89
N GLU A 495 7.36 8.36 4.54
CA GLU A 495 7.76 6.99 4.22
C GLU A 495 7.24 6.64 2.83
N ILE A 496 8.04 5.84 2.10
CA ILE A 496 7.63 5.31 0.80
C ILE A 496 6.75 4.08 1.05
N LEU A 497 5.49 4.18 0.63
CA LEU A 497 4.60 3.04 0.69
C LEU A 497 4.85 2.12 -0.51
N PRO A 498 5.02 0.80 -0.31
CA PRO A 498 5.12 -0.14 -1.42
C PRO A 498 3.76 -0.23 -2.13
N VAL A 499 3.75 0.12 -3.40
CA VAL A 499 2.58 -0.05 -4.26
C VAL A 499 2.90 -1.02 -5.40
N PRO A 500 1.92 -1.81 -5.90
CA PRO A 500 2.15 -2.68 -7.04
C PRO A 500 2.57 -1.88 -8.26
N TYR A 501 3.55 -2.38 -9.00
CA TYR A 501 4.00 -1.75 -10.23
C TYR A 501 2.94 -1.87 -11.33
N VAL A 502 2.75 -0.79 -12.08
CA VAL A 502 1.89 -0.71 -13.26
C VAL A 502 2.67 -0.11 -14.43
N THR A 503 2.26 -0.42 -15.65
CA THR A 503 2.93 0.03 -16.86
C THR A 503 1.94 0.67 -17.83
N GLU A 504 2.38 1.69 -18.55
CA GLU A 504 1.65 2.35 -19.61
C GLU A 504 1.35 1.41 -20.81
N ALA A 505 2.06 0.29 -20.94
CA ALA A 505 1.83 -0.72 -21.96
C ALA A 505 0.56 -1.59 -21.74
N SER A 506 -0.17 -1.41 -20.63
CA SER A 506 -1.41 -2.15 -20.40
C SER A 506 -2.48 -1.80 -21.43
N ARG A 507 -3.12 -2.83 -22.00
CA ARG A 507 -4.24 -2.61 -22.92
C ARG A 507 -5.44 -2.03 -22.18
N LEU A 508 -5.92 -0.89 -22.65
CA LEU A 508 -7.08 -0.17 -22.11
C LEU A 508 -8.29 -0.39 -23.00
N THR A 509 -9.43 -0.73 -22.43
CA THR A 509 -10.71 -0.83 -23.16
C THR A 509 -11.62 0.33 -22.75
N VAL A 510 -11.81 1.26 -23.65
CA VAL A 510 -12.73 2.40 -23.49
C VAL A 510 -14.15 1.91 -23.74
N LEU A 511 -15.05 2.17 -22.80
CA LEU A 511 -16.47 1.83 -22.85
C LEU A 511 -17.27 3.12 -23.03
N LEU A 512 -18.01 3.22 -24.12
CA LEU A 512 -18.85 4.37 -24.40
C LEU A 512 -20.34 3.96 -24.48
N PRO A 513 -21.12 4.14 -23.40
CA PRO A 513 -22.58 4.07 -23.48
C PRO A 513 -23.10 5.31 -24.21
N LEU A 514 -23.98 5.11 -25.19
CA LEU A 514 -24.50 6.15 -26.06
C LEU A 514 -26.01 6.04 -26.18
N ALA A 515 -26.73 7.02 -25.65
CA ALA A 515 -28.17 7.11 -25.83
C ALA A 515 -28.50 7.73 -27.22
N ALA A 516 -29.70 7.47 -27.72
CA ALA A 516 -30.12 7.99 -29.03
C ALA A 516 -30.12 9.53 -29.11
N ALA A 517 -30.37 10.21 -27.99
CA ALA A 517 -30.31 11.68 -27.93
C ALA A 517 -28.86 12.21 -28.02
N GLU A 518 -27.87 11.36 -27.83
CA GLU A 518 -26.44 11.71 -27.77
C GLU A 518 -25.68 11.31 -29.02
N ARG A 519 -26.37 10.71 -30.02
CA ARG A 519 -25.76 10.18 -31.25
C ARG A 519 -24.88 11.19 -32.01
N ASP A 520 -25.27 12.47 -31.95
CA ASP A 520 -24.57 13.54 -32.70
C ASP A 520 -23.20 13.89 -32.08
N LEU A 521 -22.99 13.55 -30.77
CA LEU A 521 -21.72 13.71 -30.05
C LEU A 521 -20.73 12.59 -30.38
N ALA A 522 -21.23 11.44 -30.83
CA ALA A 522 -20.40 10.25 -31.07
C ALA A 522 -19.30 10.51 -32.12
N SER A 523 -19.57 11.31 -33.14
CA SER A 523 -18.56 11.58 -34.15
C SER A 523 -17.36 12.35 -33.63
N GLY A 524 -17.59 13.32 -32.74
CA GLY A 524 -16.52 14.07 -32.08
C GLY A 524 -15.70 13.20 -31.12
N PHE A 525 -16.36 12.28 -30.41
CA PHE A 525 -15.68 11.32 -29.56
C PHE A 525 -14.84 10.32 -30.35
N LEU A 526 -15.37 9.78 -31.46
CA LEU A 526 -14.67 8.82 -32.31
C LEU A 526 -13.41 9.43 -32.92
N GLU A 527 -13.47 10.68 -33.39
CA GLU A 527 -12.29 11.39 -33.90
C GLU A 527 -11.27 11.69 -32.77
N ALA A 528 -11.73 12.09 -31.57
CA ALA A 528 -10.86 12.27 -30.44
C ALA A 528 -10.16 10.95 -30.04
N PHE A 529 -10.87 9.82 -30.06
CA PHE A 529 -10.31 8.50 -29.85
C PHE A 529 -9.29 8.13 -30.93
N ALA A 530 -9.59 8.41 -32.19
CA ALA A 530 -8.66 8.17 -33.29
C ALA A 530 -7.33 8.93 -33.08
N THR A 531 -7.43 10.22 -32.78
CA THR A 531 -6.25 11.07 -32.55
C THR A 531 -5.47 10.69 -31.28
N ALA A 532 -6.17 10.33 -30.20
CA ALA A 532 -5.53 10.02 -28.94
C ALA A 532 -4.92 8.61 -28.88
N ALA A 533 -5.50 7.65 -29.61
CA ALA A 533 -5.13 6.24 -29.49
C ALA A 533 -4.73 5.57 -30.81
N LEU A 534 -5.51 5.74 -31.88
CA LEU A 534 -5.26 5.00 -33.13
C LEU A 534 -4.10 5.57 -33.95
N GLU A 535 -3.98 6.89 -34.06
CA GLU A 535 -2.86 7.53 -34.76
C GLU A 535 -1.50 7.28 -34.12
N PRO A 536 -1.36 7.35 -32.78
CA PRO A 536 -0.12 6.98 -32.12
C PRO A 536 0.15 5.47 -32.09
N GLY A 537 -0.85 4.63 -32.40
CA GLY A 537 -0.73 3.17 -32.27
C GLY A 537 -0.76 2.67 -30.82
N ASP A 538 -1.50 3.38 -29.97
CA ASP A 538 -1.63 3.04 -28.55
C ASP A 538 -2.40 1.73 -28.34
N ALA A 539 -2.08 1.01 -27.26
CA ALA A 539 -2.75 -0.23 -26.85
C ALA A 539 -4.15 0.03 -26.24
N ALA A 540 -4.98 0.79 -26.95
CA ALA A 540 -6.35 1.08 -26.58
C ALA A 540 -7.35 0.44 -27.51
N ALA A 541 -8.50 0.01 -26.99
CA ALA A 541 -9.63 -0.50 -27.74
C ALA A 541 -10.89 0.27 -27.33
N LEU A 542 -11.83 0.45 -28.26
CA LEU A 542 -13.10 1.11 -28.00
C LEU A 542 -14.25 0.11 -28.17
N THR A 543 -15.20 0.11 -27.24
CA THR A 543 -16.46 -0.65 -27.32
C THR A 543 -17.62 0.30 -27.12
N LEU A 544 -18.53 0.34 -28.08
CA LEU A 544 -19.74 1.16 -27.99
C LEU A 544 -20.90 0.37 -27.43
N LEU A 545 -21.71 1.03 -26.59
CA LEU A 545 -22.95 0.48 -26.07
C LEU A 545 -24.13 1.35 -26.58
N LEU A 546 -24.82 0.91 -27.62
CA LEU A 546 -25.89 1.65 -28.27
C LEU A 546 -27.21 1.38 -27.56
N LEU A 547 -27.79 2.41 -26.93
CA LEU A 547 -28.98 2.30 -26.10
C LEU A 547 -30.22 2.73 -26.91
N TYR A 548 -31.07 1.76 -27.24
CA TYR A 548 -32.31 1.98 -27.98
C TYR A 548 -33.47 2.05 -27.01
N GLU A 549 -34.29 3.08 -27.12
CA GLU A 549 -35.62 3.03 -26.50
C GLU A 549 -36.48 1.93 -27.15
N PRO A 550 -37.47 1.37 -26.43
CA PRO A 550 -38.31 0.28 -26.99
C PRO A 550 -38.96 0.58 -28.34
N ARG A 551 -39.40 1.81 -28.56
CA ARG A 551 -40.00 2.26 -29.83
C ARG A 551 -38.97 2.38 -30.94
N GLN A 552 -37.73 2.78 -30.61
CA GLN A 552 -36.63 2.91 -31.58
C GLN A 552 -36.09 1.53 -31.95
N ALA A 553 -35.98 0.61 -31.01
CA ALA A 553 -35.57 -0.77 -31.24
C ALA A 553 -36.50 -1.48 -32.24
N GLN A 554 -37.82 -1.30 -32.11
CA GLN A 554 -38.81 -1.87 -33.04
C GLN A 554 -38.68 -1.31 -34.47
N ARG A 555 -38.25 -0.08 -34.63
CA ARG A 555 -38.09 0.59 -35.93
C ARG A 555 -36.69 0.44 -36.52
N ALA A 556 -35.73 -0.08 -35.77
CA ALA A 556 -34.32 -0.15 -36.17
C ALA A 556 -34.08 -0.93 -37.46
N ALA A 557 -34.93 -1.89 -37.79
CA ALA A 557 -34.87 -2.62 -39.09
C ALA A 557 -35.12 -1.74 -40.30
N HIS A 558 -35.90 -0.66 -40.16
CA HIS A 558 -36.28 0.23 -41.27
C HIS A 558 -35.63 1.61 -41.19
N SER A 559 -35.36 2.09 -39.98
CA SER A 559 -34.75 3.39 -39.73
C SER A 559 -33.93 3.30 -38.43
N ASP A 560 -32.67 2.94 -38.57
CA ASP A 560 -31.75 2.83 -37.43
C ASP A 560 -31.26 4.22 -37.01
N VAL A 561 -31.54 4.59 -35.76
CA VAL A 561 -31.15 5.88 -35.16
C VAL A 561 -29.62 6.01 -35.11
N PHE A 562 -28.89 4.91 -34.94
CA PHE A 562 -27.45 4.88 -34.88
C PHE A 562 -26.76 4.55 -36.19
N ALA A 563 -27.48 4.54 -37.34
CA ALA A 563 -26.88 4.33 -38.64
C ALA A 563 -25.72 5.29 -38.95
N PRO A 564 -25.79 6.61 -38.61
CA PRO A 564 -24.66 7.53 -38.82
C PRO A 564 -23.43 7.15 -37.98
N VAL A 565 -23.62 6.73 -36.71
CA VAL A 565 -22.54 6.31 -35.82
C VAL A 565 -21.86 5.05 -36.35
N LYS A 566 -22.66 4.06 -36.79
CA LYS A 566 -22.14 2.81 -37.37
C LYS A 566 -21.38 3.06 -38.69
N ALA A 567 -21.86 3.99 -39.50
CA ALA A 567 -21.16 4.40 -40.71
C ALA A 567 -19.81 5.07 -40.40
N HIS A 568 -19.77 5.92 -39.38
CA HIS A 568 -18.53 6.56 -38.94
C HIS A 568 -17.53 5.52 -38.37
N VAL A 569 -18.02 4.55 -37.59
CA VAL A 569 -17.18 3.43 -37.10
C VAL A 569 -16.58 2.64 -38.28
N ALA A 570 -17.39 2.32 -39.32
CA ALA A 570 -16.90 1.62 -40.51
C ALA A 570 -15.86 2.44 -41.29
N GLU A 571 -16.02 3.77 -41.35
CA GLU A 571 -15.04 4.68 -41.92
C GLU A 571 -13.74 4.68 -41.16
N LEU A 572 -13.82 4.71 -39.79
CA LEU A 572 -12.69 4.70 -38.93
C LEU A 572 -11.90 3.38 -38.97
N GLU A 573 -12.59 2.22 -39.01
CA GLU A 573 -11.97 0.91 -39.23
C GLU A 573 -11.31 0.77 -40.61
N ARG A 574 -11.83 1.45 -41.61
CA ARG A 574 -11.21 1.52 -42.95
C ARG A 574 -9.96 2.39 -42.94
N ARG A 575 -9.98 3.53 -42.22
CA ARG A 575 -8.83 4.44 -42.08
C ARG A 575 -7.70 3.77 -41.27
N PHE A 576 -8.05 2.94 -40.27
CA PHE A 576 -7.12 2.23 -39.43
C PHE A 576 -7.35 0.71 -39.48
N PRO A 577 -6.73 -0.03 -40.41
CA PRO A 577 -7.02 -1.46 -40.66
C PRO A 577 -6.78 -2.40 -39.45
N GLY A 578 -5.97 -1.96 -38.46
CA GLY A 578 -5.75 -2.71 -37.23
C GLY A 578 -6.78 -2.45 -36.12
N ALA A 579 -7.60 -1.41 -36.28
CA ALA A 579 -8.61 -1.06 -35.30
C ALA A 579 -9.89 -1.88 -35.49
N ARG A 580 -10.49 -2.27 -34.37
CA ARG A 580 -11.84 -2.84 -34.31
C ARG A 580 -12.61 -2.13 -33.21
N VAL A 581 -13.80 -1.61 -33.60
CA VAL A 581 -14.71 -0.90 -32.70
C VAL A 581 -16.03 -1.68 -32.62
N PRO A 582 -16.08 -2.74 -31.80
CA PRO A 582 -17.31 -3.49 -31.60
C PRO A 582 -18.38 -2.65 -30.90
N TRP A 583 -19.65 -2.95 -31.21
CA TRP A 583 -20.79 -2.37 -30.50
C TRP A 583 -21.78 -3.42 -30.02
N LEU A 584 -22.42 -3.10 -28.91
CA LEU A 584 -23.53 -3.83 -28.35
C LEU A 584 -24.80 -2.98 -28.47
N SER A 585 -25.87 -3.54 -29.05
CA SER A 585 -27.17 -2.88 -29.09
C SER A 585 -28.03 -3.36 -27.94
N VAL A 586 -28.48 -2.44 -27.10
CA VAL A 586 -29.29 -2.75 -25.91
C VAL A 586 -30.62 -1.99 -25.99
N GLN A 587 -31.71 -2.71 -25.84
CA GLN A 587 -33.03 -2.12 -25.69
C GLN A 587 -33.31 -1.84 -24.19
N THR A 588 -33.48 -0.57 -23.84
CA THR A 588 -33.79 -0.18 -22.46
C THR A 588 -34.63 1.10 -22.41
N ALA A 589 -35.58 1.13 -21.51
CA ALA A 589 -36.36 2.35 -21.24
C ALA A 589 -35.72 3.24 -20.17
N ALA A 590 -34.88 2.63 -19.29
CA ALA A 590 -34.17 3.31 -18.23
C ALA A 590 -32.80 2.61 -18.03
N PRO A 591 -31.71 3.16 -18.58
CA PRO A 591 -30.41 2.56 -18.45
C PRO A 591 -29.87 2.72 -17.01
N SER A 592 -29.81 1.62 -16.25
CA SER A 592 -29.08 1.57 -15.00
C SER A 592 -27.59 1.39 -15.28
N PRO A 593 -26.68 2.24 -14.75
CA PRO A 593 -25.25 2.12 -14.98
C PRO A 593 -24.69 0.74 -14.63
N LEU A 594 -25.16 0.14 -13.52
CA LEU A 594 -24.69 -1.18 -13.08
C LEU A 594 -25.20 -2.30 -14.00
N ARG A 595 -26.44 -2.25 -14.49
CA ARG A 595 -26.95 -3.23 -15.45
C ARG A 595 -26.19 -3.18 -16.78
N LEU A 596 -25.84 -1.98 -17.25
CA LEU A 596 -25.02 -1.81 -18.46
C LEU A 596 -23.61 -2.37 -18.25
N MET A 597 -23.00 -2.11 -17.10
CA MET A 597 -21.70 -2.68 -16.76
C MET A 597 -21.73 -4.21 -16.60
N ASP A 598 -22.79 -4.78 -16.05
CA ASP A 598 -22.98 -6.24 -15.97
C ASP A 598 -22.99 -6.90 -17.37
N LEU A 599 -23.58 -6.24 -18.36
CA LEU A 599 -23.56 -6.71 -19.75
C LEU A 599 -22.16 -6.66 -20.35
N LEU A 600 -21.45 -5.55 -20.15
CA LEU A 600 -20.09 -5.35 -20.67
C LEU A 600 -19.10 -6.27 -19.96
N SER A 601 -19.19 -6.39 -18.65
CA SER A 601 -18.33 -7.26 -17.84
C SER A 601 -18.36 -8.72 -18.30
N LYS A 602 -19.53 -9.23 -18.67
CA LYS A 602 -19.70 -10.61 -19.18
C LYS A 602 -19.08 -10.82 -20.57
N LYS A 603 -18.83 -9.76 -21.33
CA LYS A 603 -18.28 -9.83 -22.70
C LYS A 603 -16.75 -9.72 -22.75
N HIS A 604 -16.14 -9.28 -21.67
CA HIS A 604 -14.71 -9.07 -21.59
C HIS A 604 -14.04 -10.00 -20.56
N PRO A 605 -12.77 -10.37 -20.76
CA PRO A 605 -11.98 -11.10 -19.77
C PRO A 605 -11.87 -10.36 -18.44
N LEU A 606 -11.60 -11.10 -17.35
CA LEU A 606 -11.51 -10.53 -16.01
C LEU A 606 -10.29 -9.60 -15.81
N ASP A 607 -9.24 -9.81 -16.59
CA ASP A 607 -8.02 -8.99 -16.58
C ASP A 607 -8.12 -7.73 -17.44
N THR A 608 -9.30 -7.46 -18.02
CA THR A 608 -9.51 -6.26 -18.84
C THR A 608 -9.55 -5.00 -17.97
N LEU A 609 -8.72 -4.02 -18.32
CA LEU A 609 -8.77 -2.67 -17.78
C LEU A 609 -9.82 -1.86 -18.56
N PHE A 610 -10.81 -1.36 -17.87
CA PHE A 610 -11.86 -0.51 -18.43
C PHE A 610 -11.61 0.96 -18.14
N LEU A 611 -11.93 1.79 -19.13
CA LEU A 611 -12.22 3.22 -18.98
C LEU A 611 -13.69 3.44 -19.37
N LEU A 612 -14.53 3.72 -18.41
CA LEU A 612 -15.88 4.21 -18.66
C LEU A 612 -15.80 5.70 -19.00
N ALA A 613 -16.37 6.11 -20.14
CA ALA A 613 -16.32 7.49 -20.63
C ALA A 613 -17.70 7.96 -21.11
N GLY A 614 -17.93 9.27 -21.05
CA GLY A 614 -19.10 9.93 -21.62
C GLY A 614 -18.87 10.40 -23.07
N PRO A 615 -19.93 10.67 -23.84
CA PRO A 615 -19.81 11.11 -25.26
C PRO A 615 -19.25 12.54 -25.43
N ASP A 616 -19.24 13.33 -24.39
CA ASP A 616 -18.73 14.71 -24.27
C ASP A 616 -17.28 14.77 -23.78
N THR A 617 -16.70 13.61 -23.43
CA THR A 617 -15.31 13.48 -22.97
C THR A 617 -14.33 13.70 -24.10
N VAL A 618 -13.36 14.59 -23.91
CA VAL A 618 -12.22 14.79 -24.79
C VAL A 618 -11.07 13.90 -24.33
N LEU A 619 -10.81 12.83 -25.06
CA LEU A 619 -9.74 11.90 -24.75
C LEU A 619 -8.37 12.50 -25.13
N THR A 620 -7.39 12.33 -24.25
CA THR A 620 -5.99 12.70 -24.50
C THR A 620 -5.08 11.50 -24.21
N PRO A 621 -3.92 11.37 -24.89
CA PRO A 621 -2.96 10.30 -24.60
C PRO A 621 -2.52 10.27 -23.13
N ASP A 622 -2.32 11.46 -22.55
CA ASP A 622 -1.93 11.60 -21.13
C ASP A 622 -2.99 11.02 -20.19
N PHE A 623 -4.27 11.25 -20.47
CA PHE A 623 -5.35 10.69 -19.66
C PHE A 623 -5.42 9.17 -19.79
N LEU A 624 -5.25 8.61 -20.99
CA LEU A 624 -5.22 7.16 -21.21
C LEU A 624 -4.08 6.52 -20.38
N ASN A 625 -2.91 7.13 -20.36
CA ASN A 625 -1.78 6.66 -19.57
C ASN A 625 -2.05 6.79 -18.06
N ARG A 626 -2.62 7.90 -17.60
CA ARG A 626 -2.99 8.06 -16.19
C ARG A 626 -4.04 7.05 -15.73
N CYS A 627 -5.00 6.71 -16.59
CA CYS A 627 -5.96 5.65 -16.34
C CYS A 627 -5.23 4.31 -16.09
N ARG A 628 -4.21 3.96 -16.88
CA ARG A 628 -3.40 2.75 -16.71
C ARG A 628 -2.58 2.78 -15.42
N MET A 629 -2.00 3.94 -15.11
CA MET A 629 -1.14 4.10 -13.93
C MET A 629 -1.91 4.10 -12.62
N HIS A 630 -3.14 4.62 -12.63
CA HIS A 630 -3.93 4.77 -11.41
C HIS A 630 -4.91 3.62 -11.14
N ALA A 631 -5.26 2.83 -12.14
CA ALA A 631 -6.08 1.63 -11.96
C ALA A 631 -5.18 0.40 -11.77
N ILE A 632 -5.23 -0.22 -10.59
CA ILE A 632 -4.37 -1.32 -10.18
C ILE A 632 -5.25 -2.49 -9.75
N SER A 633 -5.16 -3.62 -10.47
CA SER A 633 -6.00 -4.79 -10.20
C SER A 633 -5.83 -5.32 -8.80
N GLY A 634 -6.93 -5.48 -8.07
CA GLY A 634 -6.97 -5.95 -6.69
C GLY A 634 -6.46 -4.95 -5.65
N TRP A 635 -6.12 -3.71 -6.06
CA TRP A 635 -5.57 -2.70 -5.18
C TRP A 635 -6.31 -1.36 -5.25
N GLN A 636 -6.46 -0.78 -6.45
CA GLN A 636 -6.99 0.57 -6.61
C GLN A 636 -7.87 0.71 -7.84
N ALA A 637 -9.01 1.37 -7.69
CA ALA A 637 -9.86 1.88 -8.77
C ALA A 637 -9.73 3.42 -8.82
N PHE A 638 -9.71 3.98 -10.04
CA PHE A 638 -9.53 5.41 -10.26
C PHE A 638 -10.83 6.06 -10.78
N PHE A 639 -11.28 7.08 -10.07
CA PHE A 639 -12.46 7.88 -10.42
C PHE A 639 -12.01 9.34 -10.59
N PRO A 640 -11.62 9.74 -11.77
CA PRO A 640 -11.15 11.09 -12.03
C PRO A 640 -12.28 12.12 -11.92
N MET A 641 -11.92 13.34 -11.49
CA MET A 641 -12.78 14.51 -11.60
C MET A 641 -12.35 15.29 -12.85
N HIS A 642 -13.22 15.32 -13.86
CA HIS A 642 -12.95 16.00 -15.12
C HIS A 642 -13.03 17.53 -14.99
N PHE A 643 -12.34 18.22 -15.87
CA PHE A 643 -12.52 19.65 -16.07
C PHE A 643 -13.66 19.88 -17.05
N GLN A 644 -14.76 20.45 -16.57
CA GLN A 644 -15.92 20.79 -17.37
C GLN A 644 -15.83 22.23 -17.86
N ALA A 645 -15.92 22.44 -19.17
CA ALA A 645 -16.02 23.79 -19.73
C ALA A 645 -17.34 24.46 -19.34
N PHE A 646 -17.31 25.75 -19.07
CA PHE A 646 -18.51 26.54 -18.81
C PHE A 646 -19.39 26.73 -20.05
N HIS A 647 -20.63 27.13 -19.83
CA HIS A 647 -21.57 27.41 -20.91
C HIS A 647 -20.96 28.40 -21.92
N PRO A 648 -21.00 28.11 -23.23
CA PRO A 648 -20.35 28.93 -24.28
C PRO A 648 -20.80 30.40 -24.34
N ALA A 649 -22.01 30.71 -23.83
CA ALA A 649 -22.47 32.10 -23.74
C ALA A 649 -21.86 32.89 -22.58
N VAL A 650 -21.21 32.21 -21.65
CA VAL A 650 -20.62 32.80 -20.43
C VAL A 650 -19.10 32.74 -20.47
N ALA A 651 -18.55 31.65 -20.98
CA ALA A 651 -17.12 31.48 -21.15
C ALA A 651 -16.57 32.37 -22.26
N PRO A 652 -15.33 32.86 -22.16
CA PRO A 652 -14.69 33.56 -23.27
C PRO A 652 -14.57 32.62 -24.48
N PRO A 653 -14.63 33.18 -25.72
CA PRO A 653 -14.51 32.38 -26.95
C PRO A 653 -13.22 31.57 -26.92
N GLN A 654 -13.36 30.24 -26.98
CA GLN A 654 -12.23 29.33 -27.05
C GLN A 654 -11.94 28.98 -28.53
N GLY A 655 -10.65 28.79 -28.83
CA GLY A 655 -10.22 28.30 -30.14
C GLY A 655 -10.71 26.86 -30.40
N PRO A 656 -10.44 26.30 -31.60
CA PRO A 656 -10.88 24.94 -31.96
C PRO A 656 -10.19 23.82 -31.20
N GLY A 657 -9.24 24.16 -30.30
CA GLY A 657 -8.50 23.22 -29.46
C GLY A 657 -9.27 22.71 -28.24
N PRO A 658 -8.63 21.88 -27.43
CA PRO A 658 -9.18 21.46 -26.12
C PRO A 658 -9.38 22.70 -25.21
N PRO A 659 -10.35 22.65 -24.28
CA PRO A 659 -10.60 23.75 -23.36
C PRO A 659 -9.33 24.06 -22.53
N GLU A 660 -8.97 25.33 -22.46
CA GLU A 660 -7.86 25.77 -21.61
C GLU A 660 -8.29 25.72 -20.14
N LEU A 661 -7.39 25.20 -19.28
CA LEU A 661 -7.62 25.13 -17.82
C LEU A 661 -7.51 26.51 -17.20
N GLY A 662 -8.63 27.20 -17.09
CA GLY A 662 -8.69 28.53 -16.53
C GLY A 662 -9.90 28.71 -15.62
N ARG A 663 -9.79 29.65 -14.71
CA ARG A 663 -10.83 30.00 -13.74
C ARG A 663 -12.12 30.51 -14.41
N ASP A 664 -11.99 31.11 -15.62
CA ASP A 664 -13.10 31.72 -16.35
C ASP A 664 -13.58 30.83 -17.51
N THR A 665 -12.88 29.72 -17.78
CA THR A 665 -13.16 28.78 -18.87
C THR A 665 -13.91 27.54 -18.43
N GLY A 666 -13.76 27.11 -17.15
CA GLY A 666 -14.40 25.93 -16.61
C GLY A 666 -14.09 25.70 -15.14
N HIS A 667 -14.46 24.53 -14.65
CA HIS A 667 -14.21 24.07 -13.28
C HIS A 667 -14.01 22.56 -13.25
N PHE A 668 -13.41 22.04 -12.18
CA PHE A 668 -13.40 20.59 -11.92
C PHE A 668 -14.70 20.16 -11.28
N ASP A 669 -15.46 19.30 -11.98
CA ASP A 669 -16.72 18.79 -11.48
C ASP A 669 -16.51 17.75 -10.37
N ARG A 670 -16.85 18.13 -9.16
CA ARG A 670 -16.73 17.28 -7.97
C ARG A 670 -17.93 16.36 -7.78
N GLN A 671 -19.04 16.66 -8.45
CA GLN A 671 -20.31 15.95 -8.29
C GLN A 671 -20.40 14.77 -9.25
N ALA A 672 -19.91 14.92 -10.48
CA ALA A 672 -19.92 13.86 -11.48
C ALA A 672 -18.90 12.75 -11.15
N ALA A 673 -19.32 11.50 -11.34
CA ALA A 673 -18.49 10.31 -11.23
C ALA A 673 -18.76 9.35 -12.41
N SER A 674 -19.00 9.94 -13.59
CA SER A 674 -19.33 9.23 -14.83
C SER A 674 -18.13 8.52 -15.42
N GLU A 675 -16.93 9.09 -15.26
CA GLU A 675 -15.69 8.49 -15.73
C GLU A 675 -15.06 7.62 -14.64
N ALA A 676 -14.58 6.44 -15.04
CA ALA A 676 -13.98 5.50 -14.12
C ALA A 676 -12.97 4.59 -14.82
N CYS A 677 -11.84 4.33 -14.17
CA CYS A 677 -10.83 3.38 -14.61
C CYS A 677 -10.70 2.27 -13.58
N PHE A 678 -10.99 1.03 -13.99
CA PHE A 678 -10.97 -0.14 -13.08
C PHE A 678 -10.83 -1.44 -13.86
N TYR A 679 -10.41 -2.48 -13.19
CA TYR A 679 -10.34 -3.81 -13.78
C TYR A 679 -11.68 -4.55 -13.67
N ASN A 680 -11.99 -5.33 -14.70
CA ASN A 680 -13.22 -6.13 -14.74
C ASN A 680 -13.32 -7.12 -13.56
N SER A 681 -12.19 -7.72 -13.15
CA SER A 681 -12.13 -8.59 -11.97
C SER A 681 -12.62 -7.89 -10.70
N ASP A 682 -12.26 -6.63 -10.54
CA ASP A 682 -12.58 -5.84 -9.37
C ASP A 682 -14.06 -5.43 -9.36
N TYR A 683 -14.61 -5.10 -10.55
CA TYR A 683 -16.03 -4.87 -10.71
C TYR A 683 -16.85 -6.11 -10.35
N VAL A 684 -16.48 -7.29 -10.88
CA VAL A 684 -17.17 -8.56 -10.59
C VAL A 684 -17.11 -8.89 -9.09
N ALA A 685 -15.96 -8.64 -8.44
CA ALA A 685 -15.83 -8.86 -7.00
C ALA A 685 -16.74 -7.93 -6.18
N ALA A 686 -16.81 -6.63 -6.55
CA ALA A 686 -17.69 -5.68 -5.88
C ALA A 686 -19.18 -6.03 -6.10
N ARG A 687 -19.54 -6.44 -7.31
CA ARG A 687 -20.91 -6.94 -7.62
C ARG A 687 -21.27 -8.18 -6.83
N GLY A 688 -20.35 -9.14 -6.69
CA GLY A 688 -20.59 -10.33 -5.88
C GLY A 688 -20.87 -10.00 -4.41
N ARG A 689 -20.18 -8.99 -3.86
CA ARG A 689 -20.43 -8.52 -2.49
C ARG A 689 -21.76 -7.80 -2.34
N LEU A 690 -22.15 -7.00 -3.32
CA LEU A 690 -23.47 -6.36 -3.34
C LEU A 690 -24.58 -7.43 -3.26
N VAL A 691 -24.49 -8.47 -4.11
CA VAL A 691 -25.46 -9.58 -4.12
C VAL A 691 -25.49 -10.31 -2.76
N ALA A 692 -24.31 -10.55 -2.17
CA ALA A 692 -24.22 -11.23 -0.87
C ALA A 692 -24.74 -10.38 0.31
N ALA A 693 -24.71 -9.05 0.19
CA ALA A 693 -25.06 -8.13 1.29
C ALA A 693 -26.51 -7.68 1.29
N SER A 694 -27.27 -7.88 0.21
CA SER A 694 -28.62 -7.32 0.05
C SER A 694 -29.61 -8.33 -0.46
N GLU A 695 -30.73 -8.48 0.25
CA GLU A 695 -31.94 -9.20 -0.20
C GLU A 695 -32.76 -8.39 -1.23
N GLN A 696 -32.48 -7.07 -1.35
CA GLN A 696 -33.17 -6.12 -2.26
C GLN A 696 -32.21 -5.68 -3.40
N GLU A 697 -31.57 -6.63 -4.07
CA GLU A 697 -30.59 -6.36 -5.12
C GLU A 697 -31.14 -5.47 -6.25
N GLU A 698 -32.38 -5.68 -6.69
CA GLU A 698 -32.96 -4.95 -7.81
C GLU A 698 -33.15 -3.45 -7.54
N GLU A 699 -33.54 -3.07 -6.33
CA GLU A 699 -33.69 -1.67 -5.94
C GLU A 699 -32.34 -0.96 -5.85
N LEU A 700 -31.31 -1.65 -5.33
CA LEU A 700 -29.95 -1.13 -5.25
C LEU A 700 -29.31 -0.98 -6.63
N LEU A 701 -29.58 -1.87 -7.59
CA LEU A 701 -29.08 -1.77 -8.96
C LEU A 701 -29.60 -0.53 -9.70
N GLU A 702 -30.75 -0.03 -9.36
CA GLU A 702 -31.33 1.17 -9.96
C GLU A 702 -30.89 2.47 -9.26
N SER A 703 -30.48 2.38 -7.99
CA SER A 703 -30.14 3.53 -7.17
C SER A 703 -28.66 3.85 -7.10
N LEU A 704 -27.77 2.89 -7.40
CA LEU A 704 -26.32 3.05 -7.31
C LEU A 704 -25.68 3.29 -8.68
N ASP A 705 -24.64 4.12 -8.68
CA ASP A 705 -23.68 4.22 -9.80
C ASP A 705 -22.45 3.32 -9.55
N VAL A 706 -21.54 3.28 -10.53
CA VAL A 706 -20.31 2.47 -10.44
C VAL A 706 -19.39 2.97 -9.32
N TYR A 707 -19.36 4.27 -9.07
CA TYR A 707 -18.56 4.86 -8.00
C TYR A 707 -19.04 4.41 -6.62
N GLU A 708 -20.32 4.47 -6.36
CA GLU A 708 -20.92 4.03 -5.10
C GLU A 708 -20.80 2.53 -4.89
N LEU A 709 -20.87 1.74 -5.98
CA LEU A 709 -20.60 0.31 -5.90
C LEU A 709 -19.19 0.05 -5.33
N PHE A 710 -18.18 0.72 -5.88
CA PHE A 710 -16.81 0.56 -5.40
C PHE A 710 -16.62 1.09 -3.98
N LEU A 711 -17.23 2.20 -3.62
CA LEU A 711 -17.15 2.76 -2.26
C LEU A 711 -17.73 1.85 -1.20
N ARG A 712 -18.91 1.28 -1.46
CA ARG A 712 -19.68 0.54 -0.45
C ARG A 712 -19.38 -0.95 -0.42
N PHE A 713 -19.04 -1.53 -1.57
CA PHE A 713 -18.93 -2.99 -1.77
C PHE A 713 -17.57 -3.45 -2.28
N SER A 714 -16.52 -2.62 -2.21
CA SER A 714 -15.16 -3.05 -2.49
C SER A 714 -14.25 -2.83 -1.27
N ASN A 715 -13.14 -3.57 -1.22
CA ASN A 715 -12.06 -3.33 -0.26
C ASN A 715 -10.87 -2.62 -0.92
N LEU A 716 -11.08 -2.08 -2.11
CA LEU A 716 -10.05 -1.41 -2.86
C LEU A 716 -9.86 0.03 -2.39
N HIS A 717 -8.68 0.56 -2.59
CA HIS A 717 -8.47 2.00 -2.51
C HIS A 717 -9.20 2.69 -3.67
N VAL A 718 -10.15 3.56 -3.36
CA VAL A 718 -10.87 4.36 -4.36
C VAL A 718 -10.17 5.71 -4.50
N LEU A 719 -9.36 5.86 -5.56
CA LEU A 719 -8.67 7.11 -5.86
C LEU A 719 -9.63 8.08 -6.57
N ARG A 720 -10.05 9.11 -5.86
CA ARG A 720 -10.85 10.22 -6.40
C ARG A 720 -10.02 11.48 -6.42
N ALA A 721 -9.61 11.95 -7.59
CA ALA A 721 -8.72 13.10 -7.74
C ALA A 721 -9.07 13.94 -8.97
N VAL A 722 -8.73 15.23 -8.95
CA VAL A 722 -8.81 16.08 -10.13
C VAL A 722 -7.87 15.57 -11.21
N GLU A 723 -8.36 15.54 -12.47
CA GLU A 723 -7.59 15.05 -13.60
C GLU A 723 -7.51 16.12 -14.71
N PRO A 724 -6.41 16.88 -14.73
CA PRO A 724 -6.25 17.97 -15.68
C PRO A 724 -6.25 17.55 -17.16
N ALA A 725 -5.90 16.29 -17.44
CA ALA A 725 -5.89 15.76 -18.81
C ALA A 725 -7.26 15.22 -19.25
N LEU A 726 -8.25 15.16 -18.35
CA LEU A 726 -9.61 14.73 -18.63
C LEU A 726 -10.51 15.97 -18.77
N LEU A 727 -10.89 16.25 -19.99
CA LEU A 727 -11.65 17.44 -20.35
C LEU A 727 -13.05 17.05 -20.83
N GLN A 728 -14.05 17.82 -20.43
CA GLN A 728 -15.40 17.71 -20.96
C GLN A 728 -15.87 19.05 -21.56
N ARG A 729 -16.55 18.97 -22.67
CA ARG A 729 -17.23 20.12 -23.26
C ARG A 729 -18.52 20.39 -22.50
N TYR A 730 -18.90 21.66 -22.42
CA TYR A 730 -20.20 22.00 -21.85
C TYR A 730 -21.34 21.26 -22.56
N ARG A 731 -22.22 20.72 -21.77
CA ARG A 731 -23.47 20.11 -22.24
C ARG A 731 -24.61 20.39 -21.25
N ALA A 732 -25.74 20.79 -21.78
CA ALA A 732 -26.97 20.87 -21.00
C ALA A 732 -27.50 19.42 -20.77
N GLN A 733 -27.26 18.87 -19.59
CA GLN A 733 -27.65 17.50 -19.23
C GLN A 733 -28.98 17.51 -18.48
N PRO A 734 -30.03 16.84 -18.99
CA PRO A 734 -31.26 16.70 -18.25
C PRO A 734 -31.10 15.70 -17.10
N CYS A 735 -31.30 16.13 -15.87
CA CYS A 735 -31.33 15.24 -14.71
C CYS A 735 -32.65 14.47 -14.67
N SER A 736 -32.57 13.15 -14.75
CA SER A 736 -33.76 12.30 -14.71
C SER A 736 -34.39 12.28 -13.31
N ALA A 737 -35.70 12.48 -13.22
CA ALA A 737 -36.46 12.36 -11.99
C ALA A 737 -36.55 10.90 -11.46
N ARG A 738 -36.03 9.92 -12.21
CA ARG A 738 -35.95 8.50 -11.79
C ARG A 738 -34.69 8.16 -11.03
N LEU A 739 -33.70 9.09 -10.99
CA LEU A 739 -32.49 8.92 -10.18
C LEU A 739 -32.86 8.91 -8.69
N SER A 740 -32.06 8.25 -7.86
CA SER A 740 -32.14 8.42 -6.42
C SER A 740 -31.98 9.89 -6.04
N GLU A 741 -32.51 10.29 -4.89
CA GLU A 741 -32.47 11.68 -4.42
C GLU A 741 -31.04 12.25 -4.46
N ASP A 742 -30.06 11.49 -3.95
CA ASP A 742 -28.66 11.90 -3.94
C ASP A 742 -28.09 12.06 -5.35
N LEU A 743 -28.36 11.12 -6.26
CA LEU A 743 -27.89 11.20 -7.65
C LEU A 743 -28.55 12.36 -8.39
N TYR A 744 -29.84 12.61 -8.14
CA TYR A 744 -30.55 13.73 -8.72
C TYR A 744 -29.98 15.07 -8.25
N HIS A 745 -29.72 15.23 -6.96
CA HIS A 745 -29.12 16.45 -6.42
C HIS A 745 -27.70 16.67 -6.93
N ARG A 746 -26.86 15.64 -7.00
CA ARG A 746 -25.51 15.72 -7.60
C ARG A 746 -25.56 16.14 -9.06
N CYS A 747 -26.46 15.53 -9.84
CA CYS A 747 -26.66 15.92 -11.24
C CYS A 747 -27.08 17.40 -11.36
N ARG A 748 -28.05 17.84 -10.58
CA ARG A 748 -28.53 19.23 -10.59
C ARG A 748 -27.44 20.21 -10.22
N GLN A 749 -26.62 19.89 -9.24
CA GLN A 749 -25.52 20.74 -8.81
C GLN A 749 -24.44 20.83 -9.88
N SER A 750 -24.04 19.72 -10.49
CA SER A 750 -23.11 19.66 -11.62
C SER A 750 -23.58 20.57 -12.78
N VAL A 751 -24.87 20.45 -13.17
CA VAL A 751 -25.44 21.29 -14.23
C VAL A 751 -25.41 22.78 -13.88
N LEU A 752 -25.70 23.13 -12.63
CA LEU A 752 -25.69 24.54 -12.18
C LEU A 752 -24.27 25.10 -12.13
N GLU A 753 -23.31 24.33 -11.63
CA GLU A 753 -21.89 24.72 -11.55
C GLU A 753 -21.29 24.87 -12.97
N GLY A 754 -21.73 24.07 -13.93
CA GLY A 754 -21.30 24.13 -15.33
C GLY A 754 -21.82 25.36 -16.11
N LEU A 755 -22.79 26.11 -15.59
CA LEU A 755 -23.28 27.32 -16.27
C LEU A 755 -22.22 28.44 -16.31
N GLY A 756 -21.39 28.57 -15.28
CA GLY A 756 -20.37 29.61 -15.19
C GLY A 756 -19.97 29.89 -13.73
N SER A 757 -18.89 30.61 -13.54
CA SER A 757 -18.50 31.08 -12.24
C SER A 757 -19.54 32.08 -11.67
N ARG A 758 -19.68 32.15 -10.35
CA ARG A 758 -20.60 33.11 -9.69
C ARG A 758 -20.38 34.54 -10.15
N THR A 759 -19.14 34.94 -10.36
CA THR A 759 -18.77 36.27 -10.83
C THR A 759 -19.28 36.52 -12.26
N GLN A 760 -19.07 35.58 -13.19
CA GLN A 760 -19.52 35.70 -14.56
C GLN A 760 -21.06 35.74 -14.65
N LEU A 761 -21.76 34.88 -13.91
CA LEU A 761 -23.22 34.87 -13.87
C LEU A 761 -23.79 36.17 -13.27
N ALA A 762 -23.16 36.69 -12.21
CA ALA A 762 -23.55 37.99 -11.62
C ALA A 762 -23.34 39.13 -12.62
N MET A 763 -22.25 39.17 -13.36
CA MET A 763 -21.99 40.19 -14.38
C MET A 763 -23.06 40.17 -15.49
N LEU A 764 -23.43 38.99 -15.97
CA LEU A 764 -24.52 38.86 -16.96
C LEU A 764 -25.85 39.41 -16.45
N LEU A 765 -26.20 39.13 -15.17
CA LEU A 765 -27.43 39.65 -14.57
C LEU A 765 -27.38 41.20 -14.48
N PHE A 766 -26.28 41.80 -14.06
CA PHE A 766 -26.12 43.25 -14.04
C PHE A 766 -26.19 43.88 -15.42
N GLU A 767 -25.62 43.28 -16.45
CA GLU A 767 -25.71 43.73 -17.83
C GLU A 767 -27.16 43.71 -18.35
N GLN A 768 -27.90 42.64 -18.05
CA GLN A 768 -29.32 42.53 -18.39
C GLN A 768 -30.19 43.57 -17.68
N GLU A 769 -29.95 43.83 -16.40
CA GLU A 769 -30.66 44.88 -15.65
C GLU A 769 -30.38 46.27 -16.22
N GLN A 770 -29.14 46.57 -16.59
CA GLN A 770 -28.79 47.86 -17.22
C GLN A 770 -29.39 47.97 -18.62
N GLY A 771 -29.43 46.93 -19.41
CA GLY A 771 -30.05 46.90 -20.74
C GLY A 771 -31.56 47.04 -20.71
N ASN A 772 -32.24 46.60 -19.63
CA ASN A 772 -33.69 46.76 -19.45
C ASN A 772 -34.08 48.12 -18.85
N SER A 773 -33.13 48.88 -18.36
CA SER A 773 -33.36 50.22 -17.77
C SER A 773 -33.06 51.37 -18.73
N THR A 774 -32.62 51.05 -19.98
CA THR A 774 -32.49 51.98 -21.09
C THR A 774 -33.60 51.73 -22.13
#